data_46077d399ee2888c06ffa8f36be56888
#
_entry.id   46077d399ee2888c06ffa8f36be56888
#
_cell.length_a   1.000
_cell.length_b   1.000
_cell.length_c   1.000
_cell.angle_alpha   90.00
_cell.angle_beta   90.00
_cell.angle_gamma   90.00
#
_symmetry.space_group_name_H-M   'P 1'
#
loop_
_entity.id
_entity.type
_entity.pdbx_description
1 polymer ?
#
loop_
_entity_poly.entity_id
_entity_poly.type
_entity_poly.pdbx_seq_one_letter_code
_entity_poly.pdbx_strand_id
1 'polypeptide(L)'
;MKKYLYILSYCFLQCVLTSFAQNKPTSMSDTINLSEVTVLAERPFVQHKADRMIVSVEHSKLLKARSLSNILNLIPGVNYDGEGGITIMGNGIKIYENGKLVRLSGAQLKRYLSSLRGNDIKNLELLPQATAGYDAEGGTGVLVINRQKKHEYGLSGYVGSEYERKSKNLFSEFAGLTYSWGNVALYANMALGQSASLSKIFESDYGKNIIINSISESTDKSLYYMPKLGIDFYISPKHYLGVEWSGNYAKDYANACWVHSTVTDNSPNQTNILSYAPYSLRPNTNNVTLNYEWKTDTLGSKLNLLADYVGEREHDLYEYENKYTLGIGGDSIISKSQPSFEHINIYSAQVDFTKFFNRHQFTLGVKYVNAGIHYDNKLYLGNTTLGGVLSEDVDQRDNFSYDEQRYAIYGMYRYSSRPWDFQVGLRDEYTEWNTQQRVRTQLHNNQKGNNFFPSFFVRKNMGQGNALSLSYTQSISRPSYQMVNPFVFHLSETSYKEGNPNLKGELLYNAGLQFVLKSRYVFSLSAFFIDRKINEVYEQMNGQQTRYTLRNDGNLKKLALYMEFPFTCGIWNSRSNVELSENFYRNSTKHVNDFGLVLSSFNRFRLSKQLTAMANLRYIRHYKQLYLIQKSDYFGVDIEGDYSCLKDKLNINFGVKDLLNSRGKNQQIFKNGDFEHRTDFDFISRKFFVSVTFSFSAGSKHAIQHDKTHSNEEEKERM
;
A
#
# COMPACT_ATOMS: atom_id res chain seq x y z
N MET A 1 -2.00 -28.89 -14.59
CA MET A 1 -2.87 -27.70 -14.69
C MET A 1 -4.32 -28.01 -15.08
N LYS A 2 -4.60 -28.64 -16.21
CA LYS A 2 -6.01 -28.96 -16.60
C LYS A 2 -6.80 -29.75 -15.55
N LYS A 3 -6.21 -30.71 -14.82
CA LYS A 3 -6.88 -31.49 -13.77
C LYS A 3 -7.32 -30.66 -12.54
N TYR A 4 -6.60 -29.64 -12.15
CA TYR A 4 -6.94 -28.78 -11.00
C TYR A 4 -8.03 -27.76 -11.33
N LEU A 5 -8.07 -27.30 -12.59
CA LEU A 5 -9.13 -26.43 -13.07
C LEU A 5 -10.49 -27.13 -13.07
N TYR A 6 -10.52 -28.43 -13.43
CA TYR A 6 -11.75 -29.25 -13.40
C TYR A 6 -12.24 -29.50 -11.97
N ILE A 7 -11.35 -29.69 -10.99
CA ILE A 7 -11.73 -29.87 -9.60
C ILE A 7 -12.32 -28.59 -9.01
N LEU A 8 -11.71 -27.42 -9.29
CA LEU A 8 -12.22 -26.12 -8.85
C LEU A 8 -13.56 -25.78 -9.50
N SER A 9 -13.70 -26.05 -10.81
CA SER A 9 -14.94 -25.88 -11.57
C SER A 9 -16.05 -26.80 -11.07
N TYR A 10 -15.72 -28.05 -10.74
CA TYR A 10 -16.67 -29.03 -10.22
C TYR A 10 -17.16 -28.69 -8.81
N CYS A 11 -16.27 -28.26 -7.91
CA CYS A 11 -16.66 -27.77 -6.59
C CYS A 11 -17.51 -26.49 -6.66
N PHE A 12 -17.20 -25.58 -7.59
CA PHE A 12 -17.97 -24.35 -7.80
C PHE A 12 -19.36 -24.66 -8.37
N LEU A 13 -19.47 -25.60 -9.32
CA LEU A 13 -20.74 -26.01 -9.92
C LEU A 13 -21.63 -26.77 -8.93
N GLN A 14 -21.09 -27.60 -8.06
CA GLN A 14 -21.85 -28.28 -7.00
C GLN A 14 -22.40 -27.31 -5.96
N CYS A 15 -21.65 -26.26 -5.56
CA CYS A 15 -22.15 -25.22 -4.66
C CYS A 15 -23.32 -24.42 -5.26
N VAL A 16 -23.33 -24.20 -6.56
CA VAL A 16 -24.42 -23.48 -7.26
C VAL A 16 -25.68 -24.35 -7.39
N LEU A 17 -25.53 -25.65 -7.65
CA LEU A 17 -26.64 -26.55 -7.87
C LEU A 17 -27.37 -26.97 -6.58
N THR A 18 -26.68 -26.96 -5.41
CA THR A 18 -27.31 -27.28 -4.12
C THR A 18 -28.15 -26.13 -3.54
N SER A 19 -28.02 -24.92 -4.08
CA SER A 19 -28.75 -23.73 -3.61
C SER A 19 -30.23 -23.68 -4.09
N PHE A 20 -30.65 -24.58 -5.00
CA PHE A 20 -32.01 -24.58 -5.56
C PHE A 20 -32.94 -25.63 -4.99
N ALA A 21 -32.49 -26.46 -4.08
CA ALA A 21 -33.34 -27.53 -3.52
C ALA A 21 -33.43 -27.44 -1.99
N GLN A 22 -34.27 -26.56 -1.47
CA GLN A 22 -35.00 -26.79 -0.20
C GLN A 22 -35.94 -25.63 0.13
N ASN A 23 -37.18 -25.79 -0.32
CA ASN A 23 -38.36 -25.20 0.33
C ASN A 23 -39.38 -26.30 0.50
N LYS A 24 -39.54 -26.79 1.73
CA LYS A 24 -40.78 -27.46 2.15
C LYS A 24 -41.23 -26.86 3.49
N PRO A 25 -42.47 -26.44 3.63
CA PRO A 25 -43.01 -25.97 4.90
C PRO A 25 -43.47 -27.18 5.74
N THR A 26 -43.05 -27.25 6.98
CA THR A 26 -43.69 -28.13 7.99
C THR A 26 -44.32 -27.26 9.05
N SER A 27 -45.58 -27.51 9.24
CA SER A 27 -46.50 -26.95 10.22
C SER A 27 -46.29 -27.56 11.61
N MET A 28 -46.65 -26.77 12.62
CA MET A 28 -47.24 -27.10 13.93
C MET A 28 -46.37 -27.19 15.17
N SER A 29 -46.66 -26.21 16.02
CA SER A 29 -46.98 -26.23 17.45
C SER A 29 -46.18 -27.10 18.41
N ASP A 30 -45.39 -26.36 19.22
CA ASP A 30 -45.34 -26.55 20.66
C ASP A 30 -44.78 -25.28 21.34
N THR A 31 -45.57 -24.74 22.28
CA THR A 31 -45.17 -23.61 23.09
C THR A 31 -44.10 -24.03 24.07
N ILE A 32 -42.84 -23.81 23.71
CA ILE A 32 -41.70 -23.85 24.62
C ILE A 32 -41.41 -22.41 25.06
N ASN A 33 -41.48 -22.19 26.37
CA ASN A 33 -40.98 -20.94 27.00
C ASN A 33 -39.53 -20.73 26.59
N LEU A 34 -39.31 -19.88 25.60
CA LEU A 34 -37.98 -19.42 25.20
C LEU A 34 -37.50 -18.44 26.26
N SER A 35 -36.52 -18.87 27.07
CA SER A 35 -35.63 -17.93 27.75
C SER A 35 -35.15 -16.94 26.70
N GLU A 36 -35.18 -15.66 27.04
CA GLU A 36 -34.80 -14.50 26.23
C GLU A 36 -33.52 -14.79 25.42
N VAL A 37 -33.68 -15.13 24.15
CA VAL A 37 -32.55 -15.26 23.22
C VAL A 37 -32.23 -13.85 22.80
N THR A 38 -31.27 -13.22 23.50
CA THR A 38 -30.63 -12.00 23.04
C THR A 38 -29.88 -12.33 21.76
N VAL A 39 -30.54 -12.15 20.62
CA VAL A 39 -29.86 -12.21 19.32
C VAL A 39 -28.94 -10.99 19.26
N LEU A 40 -27.73 -11.15 19.75
CA LEU A 40 -26.62 -10.25 19.43
C LEU A 40 -26.32 -10.43 17.94
N ALA A 41 -27.03 -9.69 17.09
CA ALA A 41 -26.68 -9.57 15.68
C ALA A 41 -25.28 -8.96 15.64
N GLU A 42 -24.26 -9.77 15.41
CA GLU A 42 -22.91 -9.24 15.10
C GLU A 42 -23.06 -8.34 13.87
N ARG A 43 -22.77 -7.05 14.03
CA ARG A 43 -22.72 -6.12 12.90
C ARG A 43 -21.78 -6.69 11.85
N PRO A 44 -22.16 -6.67 10.57
CA PRO A 44 -21.30 -7.18 9.52
C PRO A 44 -19.95 -6.45 9.60
N PHE A 45 -18.88 -7.21 9.64
CA PHE A 45 -17.50 -6.75 9.69
C PHE A 45 -17.16 -5.76 8.57
N VAL A 46 -17.82 -5.88 7.42
CA VAL A 46 -17.71 -4.97 6.27
C VAL A 46 -19.08 -4.44 5.92
N GLN A 47 -19.18 -3.11 5.78
CA GLN A 47 -20.38 -2.40 5.32
C GLN A 47 -20.06 -1.71 3.99
N HIS A 48 -20.93 -1.89 2.99
CA HIS A 48 -20.83 -1.18 1.72
C HIS A 48 -21.69 0.08 1.75
N LYS A 49 -21.07 1.25 1.62
CA LYS A 49 -21.74 2.53 1.36
C LYS A 49 -21.67 2.88 -0.13
N ALA A 50 -22.22 4.03 -0.50
CA ALA A 50 -22.32 4.46 -1.88
C ALA A 50 -20.96 4.61 -2.56
N ASP A 51 -20.02 5.24 -1.87
CA ASP A 51 -18.70 5.65 -2.36
C ASP A 51 -17.56 4.81 -1.76
N ARG A 52 -17.85 4.03 -0.70
CA ARG A 52 -16.82 3.35 0.09
C ARG A 52 -17.29 2.05 0.74
N MET A 53 -16.32 1.24 1.09
CA MET A 53 -16.45 0.11 1.97
C MET A 53 -15.90 0.47 3.35
N ILE A 54 -16.63 0.20 4.42
CA ILE A 54 -16.21 0.44 5.80
C ILE A 54 -15.96 -0.90 6.48
N VAL A 55 -14.74 -1.06 7.00
CA VAL A 55 -14.31 -2.22 7.76
C VAL A 55 -14.25 -1.84 9.24
N SER A 56 -15.19 -2.35 10.04
CA SER A 56 -15.24 -2.08 11.48
C SER A 56 -14.19 -2.92 12.21
N VAL A 57 -13.09 -2.28 12.65
CA VAL A 57 -12.00 -2.95 13.37
C VAL A 57 -12.30 -3.00 14.86
N GLU A 58 -12.78 -1.91 15.42
CA GLU A 58 -13.07 -1.75 16.85
C GLU A 58 -14.10 -2.79 17.38
N HIS A 59 -15.03 -3.26 16.55
CA HIS A 59 -16.05 -4.22 16.94
C HIS A 59 -15.68 -5.67 16.56
N SER A 60 -14.52 -5.86 15.92
CA SER A 60 -14.06 -7.18 15.49
C SER A 60 -12.97 -7.72 16.41
N LYS A 61 -13.28 -8.75 17.19
CA LYS A 61 -12.30 -9.46 18.01
C LYS A 61 -11.14 -10.00 17.15
N LEU A 62 -11.44 -10.46 15.95
CA LEU A 62 -10.49 -11.00 14.98
C LEU A 62 -9.44 -9.97 14.55
N LEU A 63 -9.80 -8.70 14.42
CA LEU A 63 -8.94 -7.68 13.84
C LEU A 63 -8.14 -6.91 14.88
N LYS A 64 -8.67 -6.76 16.10
CA LYS A 64 -8.04 -5.93 17.15
C LYS A 64 -6.58 -6.29 17.43
N ALA A 65 -6.26 -7.56 17.54
CA ALA A 65 -4.92 -8.02 17.89
C ALA A 65 -3.95 -8.08 16.69
N ARG A 66 -4.46 -7.90 15.47
CA ARG A 66 -3.66 -8.02 14.25
C ARG A 66 -2.99 -6.72 13.85
N SER A 67 -1.85 -6.82 13.16
CA SER A 67 -1.27 -5.66 12.47
C SER A 67 -2.16 -5.25 11.28
N LEU A 68 -2.09 -3.98 10.89
CA LEU A 68 -2.83 -3.50 9.72
C LEU A 68 -2.45 -4.26 8.45
N SER A 69 -1.17 -4.61 8.27
CA SER A 69 -0.71 -5.45 7.15
C SER A 69 -1.44 -6.80 7.10
N ASN A 70 -1.71 -7.41 8.26
CA ASN A 70 -2.48 -8.65 8.34
C ASN A 70 -3.98 -8.43 8.15
N ILE A 71 -4.52 -7.30 8.64
CA ILE A 71 -5.93 -6.92 8.44
C ILE A 71 -6.24 -6.73 6.95
N LEU A 72 -5.38 -6.02 6.21
CA LEU A 72 -5.56 -5.76 4.78
C LEU A 72 -5.71 -7.04 3.96
N ASN A 73 -4.95 -8.07 4.28
CA ASN A 73 -5.05 -9.37 3.60
C ASN A 73 -6.38 -10.11 3.84
N LEU A 74 -7.16 -9.70 4.86
CA LEU A 74 -8.46 -10.26 5.20
C LEU A 74 -9.63 -9.51 4.58
N ILE A 75 -9.37 -8.35 3.95
CA ILE A 75 -10.41 -7.50 3.38
C ILE A 75 -10.65 -7.89 1.92
N PRO A 76 -11.88 -8.24 1.54
CA PRO A 76 -12.21 -8.54 0.16
C PRO A 76 -11.94 -7.36 -0.77
N GLY A 77 -11.48 -7.65 -1.99
CA GLY A 77 -11.14 -6.61 -2.97
C GLY A 77 -9.86 -5.84 -2.68
N VAL A 78 -9.21 -6.06 -1.53
CA VAL A 78 -7.91 -5.49 -1.20
C VAL A 78 -6.80 -6.47 -1.57
N ASN A 79 -5.80 -5.97 -2.27
CA ASN A 79 -4.57 -6.69 -2.54
C ASN A 79 -3.41 -5.97 -1.88
N TYR A 80 -2.78 -6.62 -0.91
CA TYR A 80 -1.52 -6.20 -0.31
C TYR A 80 -0.44 -7.22 -0.69
N ASP A 81 0.63 -6.75 -1.35
CA ASP A 81 1.69 -7.62 -1.88
C ASP A 81 2.68 -8.09 -0.80
N GLY A 82 2.61 -7.51 0.40
CA GLY A 82 3.54 -7.79 1.50
C GLY A 82 4.81 -6.95 1.47
N GLU A 83 5.01 -6.11 0.46
CA GLU A 83 6.18 -5.24 0.31
C GLU A 83 5.81 -3.74 0.29
N GLY A 84 4.55 -3.41 0.55
CA GLY A 84 4.05 -2.04 0.63
C GLY A 84 3.08 -1.67 -0.50
N GLY A 85 2.97 -2.47 -1.54
CA GLY A 85 2.01 -2.25 -2.62
C GLY A 85 0.61 -2.67 -2.19
N ILE A 86 -0.37 -1.74 -2.30
CA ILE A 86 -1.77 -1.99 -1.98
C ILE A 86 -2.63 -1.56 -3.15
N THR A 87 -3.59 -2.42 -3.51
CA THR A 87 -4.63 -2.07 -4.48
C THR A 87 -6.02 -2.38 -3.90
N ILE A 88 -7.02 -1.58 -4.29
CA ILE A 88 -8.43 -1.82 -3.99
C ILE A 88 -9.16 -2.03 -5.31
N MET A 89 -9.76 -3.22 -5.50
CA MET A 89 -10.44 -3.58 -6.76
C MET A 89 -9.57 -3.30 -7.99
N GLY A 90 -8.26 -3.65 -7.91
CA GLY A 90 -7.28 -3.45 -8.98
C GLY A 90 -6.71 -2.04 -9.11
N ASN A 91 -7.15 -1.08 -8.29
CA ASN A 91 -6.68 0.30 -8.31
C ASN A 91 -5.60 0.55 -7.26
N GLY A 92 -4.51 1.21 -7.65
CA GLY A 92 -3.53 1.74 -6.70
C GLY A 92 -4.18 2.74 -5.74
N ILE A 93 -3.67 2.82 -4.51
CA ILE A 93 -4.28 3.65 -3.47
C ILE A 93 -3.29 4.58 -2.79
N LYS A 94 -3.83 5.67 -2.23
CA LYS A 94 -3.18 6.47 -1.20
C LYS A 94 -3.77 6.15 0.17
N ILE A 95 -2.94 6.24 1.19
CA ILE A 95 -3.31 5.94 2.57
C ILE A 95 -3.42 7.24 3.34
N TYR A 96 -4.52 7.42 4.07
CA TYR A 96 -4.74 8.52 4.99
C TYR A 96 -4.94 7.99 6.40
N GLU A 97 -4.24 8.54 7.37
CA GLU A 97 -4.47 8.28 8.79
C GLU A 97 -5.07 9.54 9.43
N ASN A 98 -6.29 9.43 9.96
CA ASN A 98 -7.03 10.56 10.56
C ASN A 98 -7.09 11.82 9.66
N GLY A 99 -7.25 11.64 8.35
CA GLY A 99 -7.28 12.73 7.37
C GLY A 99 -5.92 13.18 6.83
N LYS A 100 -4.81 12.68 7.36
CA LYS A 100 -3.45 12.98 6.94
C LYS A 100 -2.95 11.95 5.91
N LEU A 101 -2.37 12.40 4.81
CA LEU A 101 -1.72 11.53 3.82
C LEU A 101 -0.46 10.88 4.42
N VAL A 102 -0.38 9.56 4.39
CA VAL A 102 0.81 8.78 4.76
C VAL A 102 1.79 8.78 3.59
N ARG A 103 2.90 9.51 3.75
CA ARG A 103 3.92 9.71 2.70
C ARG A 103 5.07 8.71 2.82
N LEU A 104 4.73 7.43 2.89
CA LEU A 104 5.68 6.32 2.98
C LEU A 104 5.50 5.40 1.77
N SER A 105 6.57 4.80 1.29
CA SER A 105 6.56 3.84 0.19
C SER A 105 7.47 2.64 0.49
N GLY A 106 7.36 1.57 -0.32
CA GLY A 106 8.24 0.40 -0.24
C GLY A 106 8.41 -0.16 1.18
N ALA A 107 9.66 -0.38 1.58
CA ALA A 107 10.01 -0.95 2.88
C ALA A 107 9.54 -0.10 4.07
N GLN A 108 9.53 1.23 3.94
CA GLN A 108 9.03 2.14 4.98
C GLN A 108 7.53 1.95 5.19
N LEU A 109 6.73 1.89 4.11
CA LEU A 109 5.29 1.66 4.19
C LEU A 109 4.98 0.27 4.74
N LYS A 110 5.72 -0.74 4.34
CA LYS A 110 5.61 -2.11 4.90
C LYS A 110 5.79 -2.11 6.42
N ARG A 111 6.85 -1.47 6.93
CA ARG A 111 7.09 -1.35 8.37
C ARG A 111 5.96 -0.61 9.07
N TYR A 112 5.52 0.51 8.52
CA TYR A 112 4.41 1.30 9.06
C TYR A 112 3.12 0.48 9.16
N LEU A 113 2.71 -0.22 8.12
CA LEU A 113 1.51 -1.06 8.12
C LEU A 113 1.62 -2.22 9.13
N SER A 114 2.82 -2.74 9.31
CA SER A 114 3.09 -3.80 10.29
C SER A 114 3.10 -3.28 11.74
N SER A 115 3.47 -2.02 11.96
CA SER A 115 3.50 -1.39 13.27
C SER A 115 2.11 -1.01 13.80
N LEU A 116 1.16 -0.67 12.91
CA LEU A 116 -0.19 -0.30 13.30
C LEU A 116 -0.99 -1.53 13.73
N ARG A 117 -1.61 -1.46 14.90
CA ARG A 117 -2.41 -2.54 15.48
C ARG A 117 -3.89 -2.22 15.43
N GLY A 118 -4.71 -3.27 15.24
CA GLY A 118 -6.16 -3.12 15.20
C GLY A 118 -6.75 -2.52 16.50
N ASN A 119 -6.07 -2.71 17.65
CA ASN A 119 -6.46 -2.07 18.91
C ASN A 119 -6.46 -0.53 18.85
N ASP A 120 -5.66 0.05 17.95
CA ASP A 120 -5.56 1.50 17.75
C ASP A 120 -6.47 2.01 16.64
N ILE A 121 -7.15 1.10 15.91
CA ILE A 121 -7.94 1.43 14.73
C ILE A 121 -9.42 1.29 15.05
N LYS A 122 -10.20 2.34 14.81
CA LYS A 122 -11.66 2.31 14.90
C LYS A 122 -12.26 1.59 13.70
N ASN A 123 -11.98 2.11 12.51
CA ASN A 123 -12.40 1.52 11.24
C ASN A 123 -11.43 1.86 10.12
N LEU A 124 -11.55 1.13 9.03
CA LEU A 124 -10.90 1.42 7.76
C LEU A 124 -11.99 1.77 6.75
N GLU A 125 -11.78 2.86 6.01
CA GLU A 125 -12.64 3.22 4.89
C GLU A 125 -11.87 3.03 3.59
N LEU A 126 -12.43 2.26 2.68
CA LEU A 126 -11.82 1.92 1.42
C LEU A 126 -12.65 2.52 0.30
N LEU A 127 -12.12 3.54 -0.33
CA LEU A 127 -12.73 4.20 -1.47
C LEU A 127 -12.04 3.69 -2.74
N PRO A 128 -12.72 2.96 -3.62
CA PRO A 128 -12.14 2.56 -4.91
C PRO A 128 -11.78 3.75 -5.79
N GLN A 129 -12.39 4.91 -5.54
CA GLN A 129 -12.15 6.17 -6.25
C GLN A 129 -12.07 7.32 -5.26
N ALA A 130 -11.02 8.16 -5.36
CA ALA A 130 -10.83 9.33 -4.54
C ALA A 130 -11.83 10.44 -4.91
N THR A 131 -12.36 11.15 -3.91
CA THR A 131 -13.19 12.34 -4.11
C THR A 131 -12.34 13.61 -4.02
N ALA A 132 -12.88 14.77 -4.43
CA ALA A 132 -12.17 16.06 -4.45
C ALA A 132 -11.60 16.53 -3.09
N GLY A 133 -12.09 15.99 -1.98
CA GLY A 133 -11.57 16.27 -0.63
C GLY A 133 -10.24 15.61 -0.31
N TYR A 134 -9.80 14.65 -1.14
CA TYR A 134 -8.49 14.02 -1.03
C TYR A 134 -7.52 14.62 -2.04
N ASP A 135 -6.22 14.43 -1.81
CA ASP A 135 -5.22 14.86 -2.79
C ASP A 135 -5.47 14.18 -4.14
N ALA A 136 -5.40 14.94 -5.22
CA ALA A 136 -5.54 14.42 -6.58
C ALA A 136 -4.39 13.48 -6.95
N GLU A 137 -3.30 13.52 -6.19
CA GLU A 137 -2.10 12.73 -6.42
C GLU A 137 -2.29 11.26 -6.02
N GLY A 138 -1.81 10.37 -6.85
CA GLY A 138 -1.39 9.01 -6.46
C GLY A 138 -2.41 7.93 -6.60
N GLY A 139 -3.26 7.98 -7.53
CA GLY A 139 -4.08 6.84 -7.89
C GLY A 139 -5.56 7.10 -7.76
N THR A 140 -6.31 6.08 -8.11
CA THR A 140 -7.76 6.17 -8.21
C THR A 140 -8.46 5.87 -6.89
N GLY A 141 -7.77 5.25 -5.91
CA GLY A 141 -8.36 4.80 -4.65
C GLY A 141 -7.76 5.42 -3.39
N VAL A 142 -8.49 5.32 -2.27
CA VAL A 142 -8.08 5.81 -0.96
C VAL A 142 -8.36 4.76 0.11
N LEU A 143 -7.38 4.54 0.99
CA LEU A 143 -7.55 3.85 2.27
C LEU A 143 -7.49 4.89 3.39
N VAL A 144 -8.58 5.05 4.14
CA VAL A 144 -8.59 5.89 5.34
C VAL A 144 -8.49 5.03 6.58
N ILE A 145 -7.52 5.28 7.41
CA ILE A 145 -7.31 4.66 8.71
C ILE A 145 -7.84 5.62 9.77
N ASN A 146 -9.00 5.32 10.30
CA ASN A 146 -9.55 6.10 11.41
C ASN A 146 -9.11 5.47 12.73
N ARG A 147 -8.31 6.23 13.52
CA ARG A 147 -7.83 5.77 14.83
C ARG A 147 -8.94 5.80 15.87
N GLN A 148 -8.86 4.93 16.88
CA GLN A 148 -9.73 5.00 18.05
C GLN A 148 -9.44 6.25 18.84
N LYS A 149 -10.43 7.11 19.00
CA LYS A 149 -10.43 8.18 20.00
C LYS A 149 -11.01 7.58 21.30
N LYS A 150 -10.17 7.09 22.19
CA LYS A 150 -10.63 6.52 23.48
C LYS A 150 -10.87 7.63 24.48
N HIS A 151 -12.11 7.80 24.88
CA HIS A 151 -12.54 8.70 25.97
C HIS A 151 -12.87 7.96 27.26
N GLU A 152 -12.26 6.79 27.49
CA GLU A 152 -12.42 6.11 28.76
C GLU A 152 -11.43 6.71 29.75
N TYR A 153 -11.94 7.16 30.93
CA TYR A 153 -11.07 7.59 32.03
C TYR A 153 -10.23 6.42 32.50
N GLY A 154 -8.92 6.62 32.61
CA GLY A 154 -8.00 5.64 33.12
C GLY A 154 -6.91 5.23 32.14
N LEU A 155 -6.32 4.07 32.41
CA LEU A 155 -5.21 3.52 31.66
C LEU A 155 -5.69 2.34 30.81
N SER A 156 -5.35 2.34 29.53
CA SER A 156 -5.57 1.18 28.65
C SER A 156 -4.34 0.97 27.76
N GLY A 157 -4.09 -0.27 27.37
CA GLY A 157 -2.97 -0.55 26.52
C GLY A 157 -2.91 -1.99 26.05
N TYR A 158 -1.84 -2.28 25.34
CA TYR A 158 -1.50 -3.61 24.87
C TYR A 158 0.03 -3.78 24.80
N VAL A 159 0.46 -5.01 24.90
CA VAL A 159 1.84 -5.43 24.66
C VAL A 159 1.79 -6.76 23.90
N GLY A 160 2.73 -6.97 23.02
CA GLY A 160 2.78 -8.22 22.27
C GLY A 160 4.09 -8.44 21.54
N SER A 161 4.23 -9.65 21.06
CA SER A 161 5.37 -10.13 20.30
C SER A 161 4.89 -10.93 19.09
N GLU A 162 5.62 -10.82 18.01
CA GLU A 162 5.38 -11.59 16.78
C GLU A 162 6.69 -12.24 16.32
N TYR A 163 6.64 -13.53 16.14
CA TYR A 163 7.71 -14.32 15.55
C TYR A 163 7.29 -14.78 14.17
N GLU A 164 8.14 -14.59 13.19
CA GLU A 164 7.96 -15.11 11.84
C GLU A 164 9.18 -15.92 11.39
N ARG A 165 8.94 -16.98 10.67
CA ARG A 165 9.96 -17.80 10.01
C ARG A 165 9.69 -17.86 8.52
N LYS A 166 10.57 -17.23 7.74
CA LYS A 166 10.65 -17.30 6.28
C LYS A 166 11.93 -18.07 5.91
N SER A 167 12.84 -17.52 5.14
CA SER A 167 14.19 -18.07 4.98
C SER A 167 15.04 -17.91 6.25
N LYS A 168 14.85 -16.83 6.96
CA LYS A 168 15.44 -16.49 8.26
C LYS A 168 14.33 -16.10 9.24
N ASN A 169 14.73 -15.81 10.47
CA ASN A 169 13.83 -15.40 11.54
C ASN A 169 13.55 -13.89 11.49
N LEU A 170 12.33 -13.52 11.86
CA LEU A 170 11.92 -12.14 12.13
C LEU A 170 11.30 -12.12 13.52
N PHE A 171 11.68 -11.12 14.32
CA PHE A 171 11.09 -10.82 15.62
C PHE A 171 10.58 -9.39 15.62
N SER A 172 9.40 -9.17 16.15
CA SER A 172 8.81 -7.85 16.29
C SER A 172 8.11 -7.75 17.64
N GLU A 173 8.47 -6.73 18.42
CA GLU A 173 7.88 -6.37 19.68
C GLU A 173 7.06 -5.12 19.52
N PHE A 174 5.91 -5.03 20.18
CA PHE A 174 5.06 -3.85 20.09
C PHE A 174 4.32 -3.60 21.40
N ALA A 175 4.13 -2.32 21.70
CA ALA A 175 3.37 -1.88 22.86
C ALA A 175 2.61 -0.59 22.53
N GLY A 176 1.46 -0.42 23.13
CA GLY A 176 0.67 0.80 23.08
C GLY A 176 0.07 1.10 24.43
N LEU A 177 0.11 2.36 24.85
CA LEU A 177 -0.44 2.85 26.09
C LEU A 177 -1.27 4.10 25.82
N THR A 178 -2.45 4.19 26.41
CA THR A 178 -3.29 5.38 26.41
C THR A 178 -3.72 5.68 27.82
N TYR A 179 -3.47 6.90 28.28
CA TYR A 179 -3.93 7.42 29.57
C TYR A 179 -4.84 8.62 29.34
N SER A 180 -6.07 8.52 29.81
CA SER A 180 -7.08 9.56 29.66
C SER A 180 -7.47 10.12 31.02
N TRP A 181 -7.38 11.44 31.16
CA TRP A 181 -7.71 12.16 32.38
C TRP A 181 -8.43 13.45 32.07
N GLY A 182 -9.65 13.62 32.57
CA GLY A 182 -10.47 14.79 32.25
C GLY A 182 -10.66 14.98 30.75
N ASN A 183 -10.26 16.13 30.27
CA ASN A 183 -10.34 16.51 28.87
C ASN A 183 -9.06 16.23 28.07
N VAL A 184 -8.14 15.45 28.64
CA VAL A 184 -6.84 15.15 28.02
C VAL A 184 -6.69 13.66 27.86
N ALA A 185 -6.19 13.21 26.71
CA ALA A 185 -5.73 11.87 26.49
C ALA A 185 -4.29 11.90 25.97
N LEU A 186 -3.41 11.14 26.64
CA LEU A 186 -2.03 10.91 26.23
C LEU A 186 -1.94 9.51 25.64
N TYR A 187 -1.23 9.35 24.54
CA TYR A 187 -0.96 8.03 23.98
C TYR A 187 0.50 7.89 23.54
N ALA A 188 1.03 6.69 23.74
CA ALA A 188 2.35 6.30 23.31
C ALA A 188 2.29 4.92 22.69
N ASN A 189 2.87 4.77 21.50
CA ASN A 189 3.01 3.47 20.84
C ASN A 189 4.46 3.28 20.44
N MET A 190 4.91 2.03 20.47
CA MET A 190 6.24 1.63 20.05
C MET A 190 6.12 0.32 19.28
N ALA A 191 6.77 0.24 18.13
CA ALA A 191 7.07 -1.03 17.49
C ALA A 191 8.58 -1.08 17.19
N LEU A 192 9.17 -2.23 17.45
CA LEU A 192 10.57 -2.50 17.14
C LEU A 192 10.69 -3.91 16.57
N GLY A 193 11.66 -4.14 15.72
CA GLY A 193 11.82 -5.45 15.13
C GLY A 193 13.14 -5.62 14.40
N GLN A 194 13.45 -6.89 14.18
CA GLN A 194 14.57 -7.31 13.35
C GLN A 194 14.13 -8.38 12.38
N SER A 195 14.62 -8.30 11.16
CA SER A 195 14.35 -9.29 10.13
C SER A 195 15.62 -9.66 9.36
N ALA A 196 15.62 -10.85 8.81
CA ALA A 196 16.59 -11.26 7.82
C ALA A 196 15.90 -12.07 6.71
N SER A 197 16.38 -11.95 5.48
CA SER A 197 15.91 -12.74 4.34
C SER A 197 17.05 -13.13 3.43
N LEU A 198 16.91 -14.29 2.79
CA LEU A 198 17.78 -14.72 1.69
C LEU A 198 17.05 -14.46 0.39
N SER A 199 17.74 -13.89 -0.57
CA SER A 199 17.27 -13.73 -1.95
C SER A 199 18.28 -14.31 -2.91
N LYS A 200 17.78 -14.92 -3.98
CA LYS A 200 18.56 -15.38 -5.12
C LYS A 200 17.86 -14.92 -6.38
N ILE A 201 18.58 -14.22 -7.24
CA ILE A 201 18.06 -13.63 -8.46
C ILE A 201 18.98 -14.05 -9.60
N PHE A 202 18.38 -14.52 -10.69
CA PHE A 202 19.07 -14.81 -11.93
C PHE A 202 18.66 -13.76 -12.95
N GLU A 203 19.63 -13.09 -13.55
CA GLU A 203 19.41 -12.07 -14.57
C GLU A 203 20.13 -12.46 -15.84
N SER A 204 19.51 -12.20 -16.98
CA SER A 204 20.11 -12.40 -18.30
C SER A 204 19.75 -11.26 -19.22
N ASP A 205 20.76 -10.56 -19.73
CA ASP A 205 20.65 -9.51 -20.72
C ASP A 205 21.05 -10.04 -22.08
N TYR A 206 20.14 -9.95 -23.03
CA TYR A 206 20.36 -10.33 -24.44
C TYR A 206 20.37 -9.07 -25.29
N GLY A 207 21.54 -8.62 -25.67
CA GLY A 207 21.76 -7.51 -26.60
C GLY A 207 22.18 -8.03 -27.98
N LYS A 208 22.37 -7.09 -28.92
CA LYS A 208 22.69 -7.41 -30.33
C LYS A 208 23.98 -8.24 -30.49
N ASN A 209 25.02 -7.91 -29.71
CA ASN A 209 26.35 -8.54 -29.81
C ASN A 209 26.90 -8.94 -28.43
N ILE A 210 26.05 -9.01 -27.43
CA ILE A 210 26.49 -9.28 -26.05
C ILE A 210 25.39 -10.04 -25.28
N ILE A 211 25.80 -10.98 -24.47
CA ILE A 211 24.97 -11.67 -23.51
C ILE A 211 25.63 -11.52 -22.14
N ILE A 212 24.86 -11.06 -21.15
CA ILE A 212 25.30 -10.96 -19.76
C ILE A 212 24.40 -11.86 -18.94
N ASN A 213 24.98 -12.83 -18.23
CA ASN A 213 24.27 -13.64 -17.28
C ASN A 213 24.80 -13.36 -15.88
N SER A 214 23.91 -13.07 -14.94
CA SER A 214 24.28 -12.75 -13.57
C SER A 214 23.46 -13.56 -12.59
N ILE A 215 24.09 -14.01 -11.51
CA ILE A 215 23.47 -14.67 -10.36
C ILE A 215 23.78 -13.81 -9.15
N SER A 216 22.76 -13.26 -8.54
CA SER A 216 22.87 -12.47 -7.31
C SER A 216 22.35 -13.26 -6.13
N GLU A 217 23.15 -13.35 -5.06
CA GLU A 217 22.77 -13.97 -3.79
C GLU A 217 22.98 -12.97 -2.67
N SER A 218 21.94 -12.68 -1.90
CA SER A 218 21.98 -11.66 -0.84
C SER A 218 21.38 -12.21 0.45
N THR A 219 21.95 -11.78 1.59
CA THR A 219 21.36 -11.89 2.91
C THR A 219 21.05 -10.50 3.44
N ASP A 220 19.80 -10.09 3.24
CA ASP A 220 19.31 -8.78 3.66
C ASP A 220 18.88 -8.82 5.11
N LYS A 221 19.24 -7.78 5.89
CA LYS A 221 18.88 -7.62 7.28
C LYS A 221 18.28 -6.25 7.50
N SER A 222 17.30 -6.17 8.40
CA SER A 222 16.64 -4.92 8.79
C SER A 222 16.50 -4.88 10.30
N LEU A 223 16.84 -3.73 10.88
CA LEU A 223 16.52 -3.36 12.26
C LEU A 223 15.71 -2.08 12.21
N TYR A 224 14.60 -2.01 12.95
CA TYR A 224 13.77 -0.81 12.97
C TYR A 224 13.14 -0.56 14.33
N TYR A 225 12.83 0.71 14.61
CA TYR A 225 11.97 1.14 15.69
C TYR A 225 11.09 2.32 15.27
N MET A 226 9.82 2.28 15.67
CA MET A 226 8.79 3.21 15.24
C MET A 226 8.02 3.75 16.45
N PRO A 227 8.54 4.79 17.12
CA PRO A 227 7.84 5.45 18.22
C PRO A 227 6.74 6.35 17.69
N LYS A 228 5.64 6.47 18.45
CA LYS A 228 4.56 7.44 18.23
C LYS A 228 4.11 7.97 19.60
N LEU A 229 4.04 9.28 19.74
CA LEU A 229 3.55 9.98 20.91
C LEU A 229 2.49 10.98 20.49
N GLY A 230 1.44 11.12 21.27
CA GLY A 230 0.45 12.13 20.97
C GLY A 230 -0.34 12.55 22.19
N ILE A 231 -0.95 13.72 22.06
CA ILE A 231 -1.81 14.33 23.06
C ILE A 231 -3.07 14.87 22.38
N ASP A 232 -4.22 14.50 22.92
CA ASP A 232 -5.52 14.96 22.51
C ASP A 232 -6.13 15.83 23.60
N PHE A 233 -6.53 17.06 23.27
CA PHE A 233 -7.20 18.02 24.13
C PHE A 233 -8.64 18.20 23.66
N TYR A 234 -9.59 17.81 24.51
CA TYR A 234 -11.02 18.07 24.31
C TYR A 234 -11.40 19.34 25.05
N ILE A 235 -11.01 20.51 24.48
CA ILE A 235 -11.16 21.82 25.10
C ILE A 235 -12.61 22.06 25.49
N SER A 236 -13.55 21.62 24.65
CA SER A 236 -14.98 21.62 24.91
C SER A 236 -15.67 20.57 24.01
N PRO A 237 -16.98 20.31 24.16
CA PRO A 237 -17.74 19.44 23.24
C PRO A 237 -17.63 19.84 21.77
N LYS A 238 -17.30 21.10 21.50
CA LYS A 238 -17.21 21.64 20.14
C LYS A 238 -15.77 21.79 19.64
N HIS A 239 -14.78 21.77 20.52
CA HIS A 239 -13.39 22.09 20.19
C HIS A 239 -12.45 20.96 20.59
N TYR A 240 -11.75 20.42 19.61
CA TYR A 240 -10.73 19.40 19.75
C TYR A 240 -9.41 19.89 19.17
N LEU A 241 -8.31 19.62 19.87
CA LEU A 241 -6.95 19.87 19.43
C LEU A 241 -6.11 18.62 19.67
N GLY A 242 -5.49 18.09 18.64
CA GLY A 242 -4.56 16.97 18.71
C GLY A 242 -3.18 17.34 18.20
N VAL A 243 -2.14 16.89 18.90
CA VAL A 243 -0.75 16.96 18.47
C VAL A 243 -0.16 15.55 18.52
N GLU A 244 0.46 15.15 17.42
CA GLU A 244 1.11 13.84 17.29
C GLU A 244 2.52 13.99 16.74
N TRP A 245 3.46 13.30 17.33
CA TRP A 245 4.77 13.03 16.75
C TRP A 245 4.92 11.54 16.49
N SER A 246 5.50 11.17 15.33
CA SER A 246 5.86 9.79 15.01
C SER A 246 7.21 9.74 14.30
N GLY A 247 8.00 8.72 14.66
CA GLY A 247 9.29 8.42 14.06
C GLY A 247 9.28 7.09 13.32
N ASN A 248 10.08 6.98 12.26
CA ASN A 248 10.43 5.73 11.60
C ASN A 248 11.93 5.71 11.39
N TYR A 249 12.63 4.87 12.15
CA TYR A 249 14.06 4.75 12.16
C TYR A 249 14.44 3.33 11.80
N ALA A 250 15.28 3.16 10.79
CA ALA A 250 15.70 1.85 10.37
C ALA A 250 17.18 1.80 9.98
N LYS A 251 17.72 0.59 9.99
CA LYS A 251 18.98 0.23 9.38
C LYS A 251 18.76 -1.04 8.57
N ASP A 252 18.77 -0.90 7.27
CA ASP A 252 18.68 -1.98 6.29
C ASP A 252 20.08 -2.22 5.72
N TYR A 253 20.58 -3.46 5.70
CA TYR A 253 21.92 -3.74 5.24
C TYR A 253 22.08 -5.18 4.76
N ALA A 254 23.01 -5.38 3.84
CA ALA A 254 23.51 -6.69 3.44
C ALA A 254 25.04 -6.70 3.53
N ASN A 255 25.58 -7.56 4.38
CA ASN A 255 27.01 -7.79 4.47
C ASN A 255 27.48 -8.97 3.60
N ALA A 256 26.55 -9.78 3.11
CA ALA A 256 26.82 -10.90 2.23
C ALA A 256 25.91 -10.75 1.01
N CYS A 257 26.36 -9.97 0.04
CA CYS A 257 25.77 -9.82 -1.27
C CYS A 257 26.82 -10.12 -2.33
N TRP A 258 26.61 -11.19 -3.08
CA TRP A 258 27.51 -11.65 -4.12
C TRP A 258 26.81 -11.66 -5.46
N VAL A 259 27.45 -11.12 -6.49
CA VAL A 259 26.97 -11.16 -7.87
C VAL A 259 28.04 -11.81 -8.75
N HIS A 260 27.69 -12.94 -9.35
CA HIS A 260 28.51 -13.58 -10.34
C HIS A 260 27.98 -13.25 -11.73
N SER A 261 28.74 -12.48 -12.51
CA SER A 261 28.37 -12.10 -13.87
C SER A 261 29.31 -12.73 -14.87
N THR A 262 28.74 -13.23 -15.95
CA THR A 262 29.44 -13.74 -17.12
C THR A 262 29.06 -12.91 -18.32
N VAL A 263 30.03 -12.26 -18.91
CA VAL A 263 29.87 -11.43 -20.11
C VAL A 263 30.45 -12.17 -21.31
N THR A 264 29.60 -12.39 -22.32
CA THR A 264 29.96 -13.00 -23.58
C THR A 264 29.67 -12.03 -24.70
N ASP A 265 30.68 -11.61 -25.40
CA ASP A 265 30.60 -10.74 -26.58
C ASP A 265 31.13 -11.44 -27.84
N ASN A 266 31.32 -10.71 -28.93
CA ASN A 266 31.85 -11.28 -30.17
C ASN A 266 33.37 -11.65 -30.08
N SER A 267 34.02 -11.41 -28.93
CA SER A 267 35.40 -11.84 -28.72
C SER A 267 35.43 -13.32 -28.37
N PRO A 268 36.54 -14.03 -28.68
CA PRO A 268 36.69 -15.44 -28.31
C PRO A 268 36.82 -15.65 -26.79
N ASN A 269 36.96 -14.57 -25.99
CA ASN A 269 37.22 -14.62 -24.56
C ASN A 269 35.97 -14.20 -23.78
N GLN A 270 35.50 -15.06 -22.90
CA GLN A 270 34.46 -14.77 -21.93
C GLN A 270 35.08 -14.02 -20.74
N THR A 271 34.42 -12.94 -20.28
CA THR A 271 34.82 -12.22 -19.07
C THR A 271 33.93 -12.66 -17.91
N ASN A 272 34.54 -13.13 -16.83
CA ASN A 272 33.86 -13.45 -15.59
C ASN A 272 34.12 -12.33 -14.56
N ILE A 273 33.06 -11.87 -13.91
CA ILE A 273 33.09 -10.82 -12.90
C ILE A 273 32.47 -11.38 -11.61
N LEU A 274 33.26 -11.42 -10.55
CA LEU A 274 32.78 -11.69 -9.22
C LEU A 274 32.69 -10.40 -8.44
N SER A 275 31.50 -9.97 -8.11
CA SER A 275 31.23 -8.76 -7.35
C SER A 275 30.84 -9.10 -5.92
N TYR A 276 31.49 -8.48 -4.95
CA TYR A 276 31.03 -8.40 -3.57
C TYR A 276 30.42 -7.03 -3.36
N ALA A 277 29.13 -6.97 -3.06
CA ALA A 277 28.32 -5.73 -3.09
C ALA A 277 27.57 -5.50 -1.77
N PRO A 278 28.28 -5.19 -0.65
CA PRO A 278 27.62 -4.86 0.61
C PRO A 278 26.93 -3.51 0.52
N TYR A 279 25.82 -3.35 1.28
CA TYR A 279 25.15 -2.06 1.38
C TYR A 279 24.65 -1.78 2.79
N SER A 280 24.42 -0.51 3.10
CA SER A 280 23.79 -0.03 4.32
C SER A 280 22.93 1.19 4.05
N LEU A 281 21.63 1.11 4.37
CA LEU A 281 20.64 2.18 4.24
C LEU A 281 20.17 2.57 5.64
N ARG A 282 20.05 3.88 5.91
CA ARG A 282 19.65 4.39 7.24
C ARG A 282 18.58 5.47 7.12
N PRO A 283 17.35 5.09 6.75
CA PRO A 283 16.25 6.03 6.71
C PRO A 283 15.83 6.46 8.13
N ASN A 284 15.68 7.77 8.33
CA ASN A 284 15.23 8.38 9.56
C ASN A 284 14.14 9.39 9.24
N THR A 285 12.88 9.05 9.50
CA THR A 285 11.73 9.90 9.21
C THR A 285 11.11 10.39 10.52
N ASN A 286 10.80 11.69 10.60
CA ASN A 286 10.07 12.31 11.68
C ASN A 286 8.84 13.02 11.12
N ASN A 287 7.69 12.81 11.74
CA ASN A 287 6.45 13.46 11.40
C ASN A 287 5.88 14.19 12.63
N VAL A 288 5.43 15.42 12.44
CA VAL A 288 4.68 16.18 13.43
C VAL A 288 3.36 16.61 12.81
N THR A 289 2.26 16.35 13.48
CA THR A 289 0.91 16.71 13.02
C THR A 289 0.20 17.50 14.10
N LEU A 290 -0.45 18.56 13.68
CA LEU A 290 -1.38 19.34 14.47
C LEU A 290 -2.75 19.28 13.79
N ASN A 291 -3.78 18.91 14.54
CA ASN A 291 -5.15 18.77 14.07
C ASN A 291 -6.08 19.56 15.01
N TYR A 292 -6.84 20.49 14.47
CA TYR A 292 -7.87 21.21 15.22
C TYR A 292 -9.23 21.03 14.55
N GLU A 293 -10.26 20.64 15.31
CA GLU A 293 -11.63 20.51 14.86
C GLU A 293 -12.53 21.44 15.68
N TRP A 294 -13.31 22.26 15.00
CA TRP A 294 -14.36 23.07 15.60
C TRP A 294 -15.71 22.69 15.01
N LYS A 295 -16.58 22.10 15.83
CA LYS A 295 -17.98 21.81 15.48
C LYS A 295 -18.80 23.09 15.60
N THR A 296 -19.25 23.64 14.48
CA THR A 296 -19.93 24.94 14.44
C THR A 296 -21.41 24.83 14.82
N ASP A 297 -22.01 23.65 14.68
CA ASP A 297 -23.40 23.36 15.06
C ASP A 297 -23.58 21.91 15.53
N THR A 298 -24.81 21.52 15.84
CA THR A 298 -25.19 20.16 16.25
C THR A 298 -25.55 19.27 15.07
N LEU A 299 -25.61 19.79 13.85
CA LEU A 299 -25.96 19.06 12.62
C LEU A 299 -24.75 18.36 12.00
N GLY A 300 -23.55 18.55 12.56
CA GLY A 300 -22.31 17.97 12.05
C GLY A 300 -21.43 18.95 11.24
N SER A 301 -21.84 20.23 11.14
CA SER A 301 -21.02 21.25 10.47
C SER A 301 -19.76 21.52 11.27
N LYS A 302 -18.62 21.65 10.57
CA LYS A 302 -17.32 21.77 11.22
C LYS A 302 -16.28 22.48 10.38
N LEU A 303 -15.32 23.09 11.07
CA LEU A 303 -14.07 23.58 10.54
C LEU A 303 -12.95 22.65 11.02
N ASN A 304 -12.15 22.13 10.08
CA ASN A 304 -10.93 21.39 10.38
C ASN A 304 -9.71 22.18 9.92
N LEU A 305 -8.70 22.27 10.78
CA LEU A 305 -7.38 22.78 10.45
C LEU A 305 -6.38 21.63 10.65
N LEU A 306 -5.57 21.36 9.64
CA LEU A 306 -4.53 20.36 9.68
C LEU A 306 -3.21 21.00 9.27
N ALA A 307 -2.16 20.80 10.06
CA ALA A 307 -0.81 21.21 9.72
C ALA A 307 0.15 20.04 9.96
N ASP A 308 1.02 19.77 8.98
CA ASP A 308 1.96 18.68 9.02
C ASP A 308 3.36 19.13 8.67
N TYR A 309 4.32 18.54 9.36
CA TYR A 309 5.74 18.53 9.00
C TYR A 309 6.22 17.10 8.84
N VAL A 310 6.92 16.83 7.76
CA VAL A 310 7.64 15.57 7.52
C VAL A 310 9.09 15.92 7.24
N GLY A 311 10.00 15.43 8.09
CA GLY A 311 11.44 15.51 7.87
C GLY A 311 12.01 14.12 7.71
N GLU A 312 12.74 13.87 6.63
CA GLU A 312 13.44 12.62 6.38
C GLU A 312 14.91 12.88 6.14
N ARG A 313 15.76 12.02 6.69
CA ARG A 313 17.18 11.97 6.43
C ARG A 313 17.58 10.53 6.19
N GLU A 314 18.17 10.27 5.04
CA GLU A 314 18.65 8.96 4.68
C GLU A 314 20.14 9.02 4.40
N HIS A 315 20.87 8.04 4.90
CA HIS A 315 22.30 7.87 4.68
C HIS A 315 22.50 6.48 4.09
N ASP A 316 22.80 6.44 2.81
CA ASP A 316 23.02 5.22 2.09
C ASP A 316 24.48 5.06 1.74
N LEU A 317 24.95 3.84 1.83
CA LEU A 317 26.28 3.45 1.41
C LEU A 317 26.16 2.16 0.61
N TYR A 318 26.58 2.22 -0.64
CA TYR A 318 26.72 1.08 -1.52
C TYR A 318 28.20 0.90 -1.85
N GLU A 319 28.68 -0.30 -1.70
CA GLU A 319 30.08 -0.63 -1.96
C GLU A 319 30.15 -1.82 -2.91
N TYR A 320 31.16 -1.84 -3.76
CA TYR A 320 31.40 -2.90 -4.73
C TYR A 320 32.88 -3.20 -4.79
N GLU A 321 33.23 -4.49 -4.71
CA GLU A 321 34.54 -4.99 -5.05
C GLU A 321 34.36 -5.97 -6.22
N ASN A 322 34.82 -5.60 -7.40
CA ASN A 322 34.68 -6.36 -8.62
C ASN A 322 36.00 -7.03 -8.95
N LYS A 323 36.03 -8.35 -8.96
CA LYS A 323 37.15 -9.13 -9.42
C LYS A 323 36.88 -9.65 -10.83
N TYR A 324 37.69 -9.19 -11.77
CA TYR A 324 37.62 -9.63 -13.16
C TYR A 324 38.60 -10.78 -13.38
N THR A 325 38.14 -11.85 -14.01
CA THR A 325 38.97 -12.94 -14.49
C THR A 325 38.95 -12.94 -16.01
N LEU A 326 40.04 -12.53 -16.59
CA LEU A 326 40.25 -12.50 -18.04
C LEU A 326 41.04 -13.75 -18.43
N GLY A 327 40.56 -14.51 -19.40
CA GLY A 327 41.12 -15.84 -19.78
C GLY A 327 42.61 -15.90 -20.05
N ILE A 328 43.30 -14.82 -20.50
CA ILE A 328 44.72 -14.78 -20.83
C ILE A 328 45.45 -13.53 -20.24
N GLY A 329 44.74 -12.65 -19.51
CA GLY A 329 45.28 -11.33 -19.11
C GLY A 329 45.54 -11.12 -17.63
N GLY A 330 45.30 -12.08 -16.77
CA GLY A 330 45.39 -11.95 -15.31
C GLY A 330 44.14 -11.34 -14.66
N ASP A 331 44.06 -11.44 -13.33
CA ASP A 331 42.97 -10.91 -12.53
C ASP A 331 43.17 -9.40 -12.29
N SER A 332 42.10 -8.62 -12.38
CA SER A 332 42.09 -7.21 -11.93
C SER A 332 40.98 -7.00 -10.89
N ILE A 333 41.20 -6.08 -9.96
CA ILE A 333 40.23 -5.71 -8.92
C ILE A 333 39.91 -4.22 -9.07
N ILE A 334 38.62 -3.89 -9.12
CA ILE A 334 38.13 -2.52 -9.10
C ILE A 334 37.10 -2.40 -7.98
N SER A 335 37.31 -1.46 -7.08
CA SER A 335 36.34 -1.17 -6.03
C SER A 335 35.72 0.21 -6.25
N LYS A 336 34.41 0.28 -5.89
CA LYS A 336 33.59 1.47 -5.92
C LYS A 336 32.91 1.65 -4.56
N SER A 337 32.78 2.90 -4.12
CA SER A 337 31.98 3.25 -2.94
C SER A 337 31.11 4.45 -3.29
N GLN A 338 29.80 4.33 -3.06
CA GLN A 338 28.79 5.33 -3.38
C GLN A 338 28.05 5.75 -2.10
N PRO A 339 28.56 6.69 -1.29
CA PRO A 339 27.77 7.33 -0.25
C PRO A 339 26.76 8.28 -0.86
N SER A 340 25.51 8.20 -0.38
CA SER A 340 24.39 9.05 -0.75
C SER A 340 23.75 9.63 0.51
N PHE A 341 23.47 10.92 0.49
CA PHE A 341 22.75 11.62 1.55
C PHE A 341 21.49 12.23 0.96
N GLU A 342 20.36 11.86 1.53
CA GLU A 342 19.06 12.41 1.18
C GLU A 342 18.49 13.20 2.35
N HIS A 343 17.97 14.40 2.05
CA HIS A 343 17.29 15.24 3.01
C HIS A 343 15.99 15.78 2.42
N ILE A 344 14.88 15.39 3.03
CA ILE A 344 13.53 15.79 2.63
C ILE A 344 12.88 16.60 3.75
N ASN A 345 12.29 17.76 3.40
CA ASN A 345 11.42 18.53 4.28
C ASN A 345 10.11 18.82 3.55
N ILE A 346 8.99 18.42 4.14
CA ILE A 346 7.67 18.69 3.59
C ILE A 346 6.83 19.38 4.66
N TYR A 347 6.31 20.54 4.33
CA TYR A 347 5.35 21.28 5.14
C TYR A 347 4.01 21.29 4.42
N SER A 348 2.93 21.04 5.14
CA SER A 348 1.59 21.17 4.57
C SER A 348 0.62 21.80 5.56
N ALA A 349 -0.31 22.60 5.04
CA ALA A 349 -1.41 23.17 5.78
C ALA A 349 -2.71 23.03 4.99
N GLN A 350 -3.78 22.63 5.65
CA GLN A 350 -5.08 22.40 5.05
C GLN A 350 -6.18 22.96 5.96
N VAL A 351 -7.17 23.59 5.34
CA VAL A 351 -8.38 24.10 6.00
C VAL A 351 -9.58 23.55 5.27
N ASP A 352 -10.48 22.88 6.00
CA ASP A 352 -11.73 22.32 5.49
C ASP A 352 -12.91 22.88 6.27
N PHE A 353 -13.83 23.49 5.57
CA PHE A 353 -15.11 23.90 6.14
C PHE A 353 -16.23 23.05 5.56
N THR A 354 -16.91 22.29 6.42
CA THR A 354 -18.09 21.49 6.05
C THR A 354 -19.33 22.07 6.68
N LYS A 355 -20.35 22.34 5.88
CA LYS A 355 -21.67 22.83 6.32
C LYS A 355 -22.75 21.83 5.94
N PHE A 356 -23.52 21.40 6.93
CA PHE A 356 -24.74 20.61 6.75
C PHE A 356 -25.96 21.51 6.82
N PHE A 357 -26.87 21.33 5.87
CA PHE A 357 -28.15 21.98 5.83
C PHE A 357 -29.23 21.00 5.35
N ASN A 358 -30.02 20.46 6.25
CA ASN A 358 -30.97 19.38 5.97
C ASN A 358 -30.29 18.17 5.29
N ARG A 359 -30.64 17.96 4.02
CA ARG A 359 -30.13 16.86 3.16
C ARG A 359 -28.91 17.28 2.34
N HIS A 360 -28.43 18.50 2.51
CA HIS A 360 -27.35 19.11 1.75
C HIS A 360 -26.10 19.18 2.61
N GLN A 361 -24.97 18.84 2.02
CA GLN A 361 -23.64 19.03 2.61
C GLN A 361 -22.78 19.79 1.61
N PHE A 362 -22.19 20.89 2.06
CA PHE A 362 -21.20 21.66 1.31
C PHE A 362 -19.86 21.51 2.03
N THR A 363 -18.81 21.25 1.27
CA THR A 363 -17.44 21.25 1.78
C THR A 363 -16.60 22.14 0.89
N LEU A 364 -15.91 23.11 1.49
CA LEU A 364 -14.93 23.97 0.84
C LEU A 364 -13.59 23.75 1.53
N GLY A 365 -12.52 23.68 0.77
CA GLY A 365 -11.20 23.49 1.35
C GLY A 365 -10.11 24.18 0.54
N VAL A 366 -9.03 24.49 1.25
CA VAL A 366 -7.78 24.97 0.68
C VAL A 366 -6.63 24.18 1.27
N LYS A 367 -5.60 23.93 0.47
CA LYS A 367 -4.40 23.22 0.90
C LYS A 367 -3.15 23.84 0.28
N TYR A 368 -2.11 23.96 1.09
CA TYR A 368 -0.76 24.34 0.68
C TYR A 368 0.21 23.23 1.01
N VAL A 369 1.14 22.95 0.11
CA VAL A 369 2.25 22.00 0.33
C VAL A 369 3.53 22.65 -0.18
N ASN A 370 4.57 22.57 0.64
CA ASN A 370 5.94 22.92 0.25
C ASN A 370 6.82 21.70 0.51
N ALA A 371 7.51 21.22 -0.52
CA ALA A 371 8.43 20.10 -0.45
C ALA A 371 9.79 20.50 -0.97
N GLY A 372 10.82 20.38 -0.12
CA GLY A 372 12.22 20.58 -0.47
C GLY A 372 12.99 19.29 -0.32
N ILE A 373 13.66 18.85 -1.37
CA ILE A 373 14.45 17.63 -1.41
C ILE A 373 15.86 17.95 -1.87
N HIS A 374 16.82 17.38 -1.18
CA HIS A 374 18.23 17.54 -1.49
C HIS A 374 18.96 16.20 -1.44
N TYR A 375 19.70 15.91 -2.51
CA TYR A 375 20.57 14.75 -2.63
C TYR A 375 22.03 15.20 -2.78
N ASP A 376 22.94 14.59 -2.03
CA ASP A 376 24.39 14.70 -2.20
C ASP A 376 24.96 13.29 -2.41
N ASN A 377 25.35 13.00 -3.65
CA ASN A 377 25.85 11.70 -4.07
C ASN A 377 27.30 11.82 -4.49
N LYS A 378 28.12 10.86 -4.08
CA LYS A 378 29.54 10.79 -4.46
C LYS A 378 29.87 9.40 -4.97
N LEU A 379 30.86 9.31 -5.82
CA LEU A 379 31.45 8.06 -6.27
C LEU A 379 32.94 8.07 -5.97
N TYR A 380 33.44 7.04 -5.32
CA TYR A 380 34.84 6.78 -5.08
C TYR A 380 35.24 5.53 -5.84
N LEU A 381 36.40 5.57 -6.50
CA LEU A 381 36.94 4.48 -7.32
C LEU A 381 38.38 4.16 -6.92
N GLY A 382 38.78 2.88 -7.08
CA GLY A 382 40.13 2.45 -6.88
C GLY A 382 40.42 1.06 -7.44
N ASN A 383 41.63 0.84 -7.91
CA ASN A 383 42.10 -0.47 -8.37
C ASN A 383 42.66 -1.28 -7.19
N THR A 384 41.84 -1.48 -6.18
CA THR A 384 42.20 -2.14 -4.90
C THR A 384 40.96 -2.82 -4.29
N THR A 385 41.17 -3.62 -3.25
CA THR A 385 40.06 -4.23 -2.47
C THR A 385 39.32 -3.16 -1.65
N LEU A 386 38.10 -3.46 -1.20
CA LEU A 386 37.38 -2.63 -0.24
C LEU A 386 38.22 -2.47 1.05
N GLY A 387 38.32 -1.23 1.53
CA GLY A 387 39.21 -0.84 2.65
C GLY A 387 40.58 -0.33 2.21
N GLY A 388 40.94 -0.44 0.92
CA GLY A 388 42.10 0.29 0.32
C GLY A 388 41.78 1.75 0.03
N VAL A 389 42.74 2.47 -0.52
CA VAL A 389 42.59 3.90 -0.87
C VAL A 389 41.75 4.02 -2.13
N LEU A 390 40.56 4.64 -2.01
CA LEU A 390 39.69 5.02 -3.12
C LEU A 390 39.79 6.54 -3.35
N SER A 391 39.77 6.96 -4.61
CA SER A 391 39.76 8.36 -5.00
C SER A 391 38.38 8.80 -5.44
N GLU A 392 37.96 10.02 -5.06
CA GLU A 392 36.67 10.57 -5.50
C GLU A 392 36.73 10.82 -7.03
N ASP A 393 35.72 10.31 -7.72
CA ASP A 393 35.44 10.67 -9.10
C ASP A 393 34.58 11.95 -9.09
N VAL A 394 35.26 13.10 -9.23
CA VAL A 394 34.62 14.43 -9.16
C VAL A 394 33.62 14.64 -10.29
N ASP A 395 33.81 13.99 -11.44
CA ASP A 395 32.91 14.08 -12.59
C ASP A 395 31.62 13.31 -12.37
N GLN A 396 31.61 12.37 -11.44
CA GLN A 396 30.42 11.59 -11.03
C GLN A 396 29.81 12.07 -9.71
N ARG A 397 30.36 13.14 -9.13
CA ARG A 397 29.70 13.80 -8.00
C ARG A 397 28.39 14.44 -8.46
N ASP A 398 27.33 14.33 -7.68
CA ASP A 398 26.06 14.95 -7.98
C ASP A 398 25.42 15.59 -6.75
N ASN A 399 25.01 16.83 -6.93
CA ASN A 399 24.23 17.57 -5.95
C ASN A 399 22.92 18.00 -6.62
N PHE A 400 21.86 17.26 -6.35
CA PHE A 400 20.55 17.48 -6.94
C PHE A 400 19.59 18.04 -5.91
N SER A 401 18.84 19.09 -6.28
CA SER A 401 17.76 19.64 -5.47
C SER A 401 16.45 19.71 -6.27
N TYR A 402 15.36 19.48 -5.57
CA TYR A 402 14.01 19.56 -6.07
C TYR A 402 13.15 20.34 -5.06
N ASP A 403 12.61 21.48 -5.47
CA ASP A 403 11.73 22.31 -4.68
C ASP A 403 10.36 22.38 -5.35
N GLU A 404 9.29 22.03 -4.63
CA GLU A 404 7.91 22.04 -5.11
C GLU A 404 7.00 22.85 -4.19
N GLN A 405 6.19 23.73 -4.78
CA GLN A 405 5.08 24.41 -4.12
C GLN A 405 3.77 24.03 -4.80
N ARG A 406 2.79 23.62 -4.02
CA ARG A 406 1.46 23.27 -4.51
C ARG A 406 0.37 23.98 -3.74
N TYR A 407 -0.51 24.60 -4.47
CA TYR A 407 -1.69 25.28 -3.97
C TYR A 407 -2.92 24.57 -4.51
N ALA A 408 -3.86 24.23 -3.64
CA ALA A 408 -5.09 23.58 -4.05
C ALA A 408 -6.29 24.29 -3.43
N ILE A 409 -7.33 24.47 -4.24
CA ILE A 409 -8.66 24.87 -3.80
C ILE A 409 -9.67 23.85 -4.28
N TYR A 410 -10.63 23.48 -3.46
CA TYR A 410 -11.65 22.52 -3.82
C TYR A 410 -12.98 22.79 -3.16
N GLY A 411 -14.04 22.39 -3.88
CA GLY A 411 -15.40 22.41 -3.40
C GLY A 411 -16.10 21.09 -3.68
N MET A 412 -16.93 20.66 -2.74
CA MET A 412 -17.80 19.48 -2.88
C MET A 412 -19.21 19.84 -2.43
N TYR A 413 -20.18 19.32 -3.16
CA TYR A 413 -21.58 19.35 -2.80
C TYR A 413 -22.12 17.93 -2.79
N ARG A 414 -22.81 17.54 -1.71
CA ARG A 414 -23.52 16.29 -1.57
C ARG A 414 -24.99 16.53 -1.22
N TYR A 415 -25.85 15.77 -1.87
CA TYR A 415 -27.26 15.67 -1.55
C TYR A 415 -27.61 14.24 -1.22
N SER A 416 -28.17 13.99 -0.03
CA SER A 416 -28.59 12.68 0.43
C SER A 416 -30.07 12.67 0.76
N SER A 417 -30.86 12.02 -0.10
CA SER A 417 -32.29 11.81 0.13
C SER A 417 -32.73 10.53 -0.57
N ARG A 418 -33.38 9.63 0.15
CA ARG A 418 -33.91 8.41 -0.48
C ARG A 418 -34.91 8.77 -1.59
N PRO A 419 -34.82 8.17 -2.79
CA PRO A 419 -33.92 7.08 -3.13
C PRO A 419 -32.54 7.48 -3.66
N TRP A 420 -32.24 8.80 -3.74
CA TRP A 420 -31.06 9.34 -4.40
C TRP A 420 -30.01 9.85 -3.42
N ASP A 421 -28.75 9.58 -3.72
CA ASP A 421 -27.57 10.19 -3.09
C ASP A 421 -26.64 10.60 -4.24
N PHE A 422 -26.26 11.89 -4.30
CA PHE A 422 -25.31 12.34 -5.30
C PHE A 422 -24.26 13.29 -4.69
N GLN A 423 -23.09 13.30 -5.25
CA GLN A 423 -21.98 14.15 -4.88
C GLN A 423 -21.29 14.65 -6.14
N VAL A 424 -20.97 15.92 -6.16
CA VAL A 424 -20.14 16.54 -7.17
C VAL A 424 -19.02 17.30 -6.48
N GLY A 425 -17.81 17.23 -7.03
CA GLY A 425 -16.66 17.95 -6.51
C GLY A 425 -15.76 18.43 -7.63
N LEU A 426 -15.10 19.53 -7.39
CA LEU A 426 -14.05 20.05 -8.26
C LEU A 426 -12.88 20.48 -7.39
N ARG A 427 -11.68 20.10 -7.80
CA ARG A 427 -10.42 20.50 -7.20
C ARG A 427 -9.53 21.09 -8.29
N ASP A 428 -8.95 22.24 -7.99
CA ASP A 428 -7.94 22.90 -8.80
C ASP A 428 -6.61 22.87 -8.06
N GLU A 429 -5.54 22.40 -8.72
CA GLU A 429 -4.19 22.38 -8.19
C GLU A 429 -3.22 23.12 -9.09
N TYR A 430 -2.66 24.21 -8.58
CA TYR A 430 -1.51 24.88 -9.16
C TYR A 430 -0.24 24.35 -8.52
N THR A 431 0.71 23.89 -9.35
CA THR A 431 1.99 23.37 -8.90
C THR A 431 3.11 24.11 -9.61
N GLU A 432 4.11 24.54 -8.84
CA GLU A 432 5.37 25.07 -9.34
C GLU A 432 6.51 24.22 -8.77
N TRP A 433 7.42 23.76 -9.63
CA TRP A 433 8.58 23.01 -9.17
C TRP A 433 9.84 23.43 -9.90
N ASN A 434 10.94 23.43 -9.17
CA ASN A 434 12.25 23.78 -9.62
C ASN A 434 13.23 22.63 -9.35
N THR A 435 13.97 22.21 -10.36
CA THR A 435 15.02 21.21 -10.22
C THR A 435 16.36 21.83 -10.58
N GLN A 436 17.37 21.57 -9.75
CA GLN A 436 18.73 22.03 -9.97
C GLN A 436 19.69 20.86 -9.79
N GLN A 437 20.60 20.70 -10.76
CA GLN A 437 21.74 19.80 -10.67
C GLN A 437 23.02 20.64 -10.89
N ARG A 438 23.95 20.61 -9.94
CA ARG A 438 25.04 21.61 -9.90
C ARG A 438 26.34 21.13 -10.49
N VAL A 439 26.63 19.84 -10.59
CA VAL A 439 27.97 19.34 -10.89
C VAL A 439 28.09 18.79 -12.31
N ARG A 440 27.24 17.83 -12.69
CA ARG A 440 27.42 17.10 -13.95
C ARG A 440 26.85 17.79 -15.19
N THR A 441 25.68 18.42 -15.10
CA THR A 441 24.98 18.99 -16.27
C THR A 441 24.56 20.44 -16.11
N GLN A 442 24.71 21.05 -14.92
CA GLN A 442 24.18 22.38 -14.60
C GLN A 442 22.72 22.57 -15.03
N LEU A 443 21.93 21.52 -14.84
CA LEU A 443 20.53 21.51 -15.21
C LEU A 443 19.76 22.44 -14.26
N HIS A 444 19.07 23.40 -14.85
CA HIS A 444 18.07 24.21 -14.13
C HIS A 444 16.76 24.13 -14.90
N ASN A 445 15.74 23.58 -14.28
CA ASN A 445 14.44 23.43 -14.91
C ASN A 445 13.34 23.95 -13.97
N ASN A 446 12.65 24.98 -14.39
CA ASN A 446 11.48 25.53 -13.67
C ASN A 446 10.24 25.23 -14.48
N GLN A 447 9.27 24.55 -13.86
CA GLN A 447 8.01 24.17 -14.48
C GLN A 447 6.84 24.61 -13.62
N LYS A 448 5.75 24.96 -14.30
CA LYS A 448 4.47 25.35 -13.70
C LYS A 448 3.35 24.60 -14.38
N GLY A 449 2.35 24.23 -13.61
CA GLY A 449 1.19 23.53 -14.15
C GLY A 449 -0.06 23.79 -13.33
N ASN A 450 -1.19 23.89 -14.03
CA ASN A 450 -2.50 23.92 -13.40
C ASN A 450 -3.32 22.73 -13.87
N ASN A 451 -3.98 22.02 -12.96
CA ASN A 451 -4.76 20.84 -13.26
C ASN A 451 -6.09 20.85 -12.51
N PHE A 452 -7.17 20.54 -13.24
CA PHE A 452 -8.50 20.40 -12.70
C PHE A 452 -8.86 18.93 -12.51
N PHE A 453 -9.44 18.61 -11.35
CA PHE A 453 -9.81 17.26 -10.96
C PHE A 453 -11.30 17.22 -10.60
N PRO A 454 -12.19 17.02 -11.58
CA PRO A 454 -13.60 16.80 -11.33
C PRO A 454 -13.86 15.43 -10.72
N SER A 455 -14.85 15.35 -9.84
CA SER A 455 -15.39 14.11 -9.30
C SER A 455 -16.92 14.16 -9.30
N PHE A 456 -17.53 13.03 -9.65
CA PHE A 456 -18.98 12.91 -9.72
C PHE A 456 -19.41 11.55 -9.21
N PHE A 457 -20.48 11.52 -8.45
CA PHE A 457 -21.01 10.34 -7.81
C PHE A 457 -22.53 10.39 -7.74
N VAL A 458 -23.21 9.35 -8.22
CA VAL A 458 -24.67 9.20 -8.09
C VAL A 458 -24.99 7.80 -7.64
N ARG A 459 -25.86 7.66 -6.65
CA ARG A 459 -26.42 6.41 -6.22
C ARG A 459 -27.94 6.47 -6.17
N LYS A 460 -28.57 5.44 -6.68
CA LYS A 460 -30.00 5.19 -6.54
C LYS A 460 -30.24 3.94 -5.68
N ASN A 461 -30.89 4.11 -4.54
CA ASN A 461 -31.40 3.00 -3.74
C ASN A 461 -32.72 2.51 -4.35
N MET A 462 -32.77 1.23 -4.71
CA MET A 462 -33.91 0.62 -5.41
C MET A 462 -34.80 -0.23 -4.48
N GLY A 463 -34.55 -0.13 -3.15
CA GLY A 463 -35.25 -0.93 -2.14
C GLY A 463 -34.69 -2.35 -1.98
N GLN A 464 -35.10 -3.05 -0.95
CA GLN A 464 -34.70 -4.43 -0.64
C GLN A 464 -33.18 -4.66 -0.60
N GLY A 465 -32.41 -3.62 -0.24
CA GLY A 465 -30.94 -3.67 -0.21
C GLY A 465 -30.27 -3.60 -1.60
N ASN A 466 -31.03 -3.23 -2.65
CA ASN A 466 -30.50 -3.06 -4.00
C ASN A 466 -30.09 -1.59 -4.20
N ALA A 467 -28.97 -1.36 -4.87
CA ALA A 467 -28.51 -0.02 -5.21
C ALA A 467 -27.69 -0.04 -6.50
N LEU A 468 -27.82 1.03 -7.30
CA LEU A 468 -27.01 1.28 -8.49
C LEU A 468 -26.25 2.58 -8.26
N SER A 469 -24.94 2.56 -8.53
CA SER A 469 -24.08 3.75 -8.40
C SER A 469 -23.30 3.99 -9.70
N LEU A 470 -23.18 5.25 -10.08
CA LEU A 470 -22.34 5.72 -11.17
C LEU A 470 -21.32 6.70 -10.60
N SER A 471 -20.07 6.61 -11.03
CA SER A 471 -18.98 7.46 -10.57
C SER A 471 -18.05 7.86 -11.71
N TYR A 472 -17.44 9.03 -11.57
CA TYR A 472 -16.36 9.51 -12.42
C TYR A 472 -15.37 10.31 -11.57
N THR A 473 -14.08 10.06 -11.78
CA THR A 473 -13.01 10.82 -11.11
C THR A 473 -11.82 11.01 -12.06
N GLN A 474 -11.15 12.14 -11.88
CA GLN A 474 -9.86 12.41 -12.49
C GLN A 474 -8.83 12.61 -11.38
N SER A 475 -7.62 12.07 -11.59
CA SER A 475 -6.50 12.18 -10.66
C SER A 475 -5.17 12.26 -11.42
N ILE A 476 -4.08 12.49 -10.69
CA ILE A 476 -2.73 12.56 -11.24
C ILE A 476 -1.81 11.63 -10.42
N SER A 477 -0.90 10.92 -11.10
CA SER A 477 0.20 10.20 -10.46
C SER A 477 1.51 10.90 -10.84
N ARG A 478 2.11 11.60 -9.87
CA ARG A 478 3.38 12.29 -10.07
C ARG A 478 4.54 11.32 -9.93
N PRO A 479 5.64 11.48 -10.70
CA PRO A 479 6.84 10.69 -10.47
C PRO A 479 7.37 10.94 -9.04
N SER A 480 7.95 9.92 -8.42
CA SER A 480 8.66 10.09 -7.15
C SER A 480 9.92 10.94 -7.36
N TYR A 481 10.43 11.53 -6.29
CA TYR A 481 11.63 12.36 -6.35
C TYR A 481 12.86 11.59 -6.84
N GLN A 482 12.97 10.31 -6.49
CA GLN A 482 14.03 9.43 -7.00
C GLN A 482 13.90 9.17 -8.51
N MET A 483 12.68 9.10 -9.05
CA MET A 483 12.47 8.91 -10.50
C MET A 483 12.96 10.07 -11.33
N VAL A 484 12.96 11.29 -10.78
CA VAL A 484 13.41 12.50 -11.48
C VAL A 484 14.88 12.86 -11.20
N ASN A 485 15.53 12.19 -10.28
CA ASN A 485 16.95 12.40 -9.96
C ASN A 485 17.85 11.79 -11.06
N PRO A 486 18.59 12.59 -11.86
CA PRO A 486 19.40 12.09 -12.97
C PRO A 486 20.73 11.48 -12.54
N PHE A 487 20.97 11.26 -11.26
CA PHE A 487 22.17 10.61 -10.77
C PHE A 487 22.29 9.18 -11.30
N VAL A 488 23.53 8.83 -11.72
CA VAL A 488 23.85 7.47 -12.17
C VAL A 488 24.18 6.61 -10.95
N PHE A 489 23.23 5.74 -10.64
CA PHE A 489 23.34 4.82 -9.54
C PHE A 489 23.77 3.44 -10.05
N HIS A 490 25.03 3.04 -9.78
CA HIS A 490 25.52 1.73 -10.18
C HIS A 490 24.88 0.62 -9.33
N LEU A 491 24.24 -0.35 -10.00
CA LEU A 491 23.69 -1.55 -9.37
C LEU A 491 24.70 -2.69 -9.35
N SER A 492 25.52 -2.76 -10.39
CA SER A 492 26.63 -3.69 -10.56
C SER A 492 27.64 -3.08 -11.54
N GLU A 493 28.64 -3.84 -11.91
CA GLU A 493 29.57 -3.41 -12.97
C GLU A 493 28.89 -3.34 -14.34
N THR A 494 27.92 -4.21 -14.56
CA THR A 494 27.23 -4.35 -15.83
C THR A 494 25.89 -3.62 -15.90
N SER A 495 25.45 -2.96 -14.82
CA SER A 495 24.15 -2.30 -14.80
C SER A 495 24.12 -1.05 -13.90
N TYR A 496 23.36 -0.03 -14.35
CA TYR A 496 23.12 1.17 -13.57
C TYR A 496 21.70 1.70 -13.78
N LYS A 497 21.22 2.46 -12.79
CA LYS A 497 19.93 3.16 -12.82
C LYS A 497 20.18 4.65 -12.96
N GLU A 498 19.35 5.31 -13.77
CA GLU A 498 19.36 6.75 -13.96
C GLU A 498 17.91 7.26 -14.03
N GLY A 499 17.56 8.22 -13.18
CA GLY A 499 16.25 8.86 -13.22
C GLY A 499 16.13 9.82 -14.42
N ASN A 500 14.93 10.32 -14.65
CA ASN A 500 14.64 11.21 -15.76
C ASN A 500 13.97 12.51 -15.27
N PRO A 501 14.67 13.65 -15.23
CA PRO A 501 14.13 14.92 -14.74
C PRO A 501 13.01 15.50 -15.62
N ASN A 502 12.79 14.95 -16.82
CA ASN A 502 11.76 15.40 -17.74
C ASN A 502 10.44 14.64 -17.58
N LEU A 503 10.32 13.74 -16.61
CA LEU A 503 9.09 13.02 -16.35
C LEU A 503 7.93 13.95 -16.00
N LYS A 504 6.78 13.68 -16.62
CA LYS A 504 5.52 14.34 -16.34
C LYS A 504 4.59 13.41 -15.57
N GLY A 505 3.72 13.96 -14.71
CA GLY A 505 2.71 13.17 -14.03
C GLY A 505 1.77 12.45 -15.01
N GLU A 506 1.41 11.23 -14.71
CA GLU A 506 0.36 10.48 -15.40
C GLU A 506 -1.00 11.07 -15.05
N LEU A 507 -1.88 11.31 -16.02
CA LEU A 507 -3.28 11.66 -15.79
C LEU A 507 -4.16 10.41 -15.83
N LEU A 508 -4.95 10.22 -14.79
CA LEU A 508 -5.80 9.05 -14.63
C LEU A 508 -7.27 9.47 -14.64
N TYR A 509 -8.03 8.85 -15.51
CA TYR A 509 -9.47 9.04 -15.66
C TYR A 509 -10.15 7.71 -15.33
N ASN A 510 -11.13 7.73 -14.43
CA ASN A 510 -11.81 6.53 -13.98
C ASN A 510 -13.34 6.75 -14.00
N ALA A 511 -14.06 5.92 -14.72
CA ALA A 511 -15.51 5.83 -14.70
C ALA A 511 -15.94 4.47 -14.18
N GLY A 512 -16.91 4.43 -13.27
CA GLY A 512 -17.39 3.21 -12.62
C GLY A 512 -18.90 3.11 -12.58
N LEU A 513 -19.42 1.91 -12.80
CA LEU A 513 -20.82 1.51 -12.62
C LEU A 513 -20.85 0.37 -11.62
N GLN A 514 -21.50 0.55 -10.47
CA GLN A 514 -21.59 -0.48 -9.43
C GLN A 514 -23.05 -0.82 -9.15
N PHE A 515 -23.34 -2.11 -9.11
CA PHE A 515 -24.63 -2.66 -8.70
C PHE A 515 -24.46 -3.50 -7.43
N VAL A 516 -25.17 -3.14 -6.37
CA VAL A 516 -25.24 -3.91 -5.13
C VAL A 516 -26.59 -4.62 -5.08
N LEU A 517 -26.58 -5.94 -4.96
CA LEU A 517 -27.79 -6.76 -4.89
C LEU A 517 -28.00 -7.27 -3.46
N LYS A 518 -29.17 -7.00 -2.87
CA LYS A 518 -29.59 -7.43 -1.52
C LYS A 518 -28.61 -7.06 -0.42
N SER A 519 -27.92 -5.89 -0.55
CA SER A 519 -26.85 -5.44 0.35
C SER A 519 -25.72 -6.48 0.54
N ARG A 520 -25.57 -7.42 -0.39
CA ARG A 520 -24.73 -8.59 -0.22
C ARG A 520 -23.80 -8.85 -1.39
N TYR A 521 -24.31 -8.88 -2.61
CA TYR A 521 -23.51 -9.14 -3.82
C TYR A 521 -23.13 -7.84 -4.48
N VAL A 522 -21.89 -7.72 -4.92
CA VAL A 522 -21.36 -6.51 -5.57
C VAL A 522 -20.88 -6.84 -6.96
N PHE A 523 -21.34 -6.07 -7.94
CA PHE A 523 -20.90 -6.11 -9.33
C PHE A 523 -20.42 -4.71 -9.70
N SER A 524 -19.17 -4.56 -10.13
CA SER A 524 -18.60 -3.27 -10.48
C SER A 524 -17.89 -3.35 -11.83
N LEU A 525 -18.34 -2.54 -12.78
CA LEU A 525 -17.69 -2.34 -14.07
C LEU A 525 -16.94 -1.01 -14.01
N SER A 526 -15.64 -1.01 -14.33
CA SER A 526 -14.80 0.18 -14.30
C SER A 526 -14.03 0.33 -15.60
N ALA A 527 -13.99 1.56 -16.10
CA ALA A 527 -13.21 1.95 -17.28
C ALA A 527 -12.16 2.96 -16.86
N PHE A 528 -10.88 2.65 -17.12
CA PHE A 528 -9.73 3.49 -16.82
C PHE A 528 -9.04 3.95 -18.08
N PHE A 529 -8.58 5.19 -18.06
CA PHE A 529 -7.64 5.69 -19.04
C PHE A 529 -6.47 6.36 -18.31
N ILE A 530 -5.24 5.97 -18.60
CA ILE A 530 -4.02 6.58 -18.10
C ILE A 530 -3.29 7.20 -19.28
N ASP A 531 -3.18 8.53 -19.24
CA ASP A 531 -2.41 9.30 -20.20
C ASP A 531 -0.98 9.51 -19.70
N ARG A 532 -0.01 9.56 -20.63
CA ARG A 532 1.42 9.75 -20.34
C ARG A 532 1.97 8.70 -19.35
N LYS A 533 1.64 7.42 -19.61
CA LYS A 533 2.06 6.31 -18.77
C LYS A 533 3.58 6.31 -18.58
N ILE A 534 4.04 6.29 -17.33
CA ILE A 534 5.45 6.12 -17.00
C ILE A 534 5.77 4.64 -17.06
N ASN A 535 6.73 4.29 -17.91
CA ASN A 535 7.23 2.94 -18.07
C ASN A 535 8.71 2.87 -17.71
N GLU A 536 9.09 1.76 -17.10
CA GLU A 536 10.49 1.39 -16.92
C GLU A 536 11.04 0.83 -18.22
N VAL A 537 12.20 1.30 -18.63
CA VAL A 537 12.83 0.96 -19.90
C VAL A 537 14.26 0.52 -19.63
N TYR A 538 14.60 -0.63 -20.19
CA TYR A 538 15.94 -1.21 -20.15
C TYR A 538 16.59 -1.01 -21.49
N GLU A 539 17.83 -0.50 -21.49
CA GLU A 539 18.57 -0.16 -22.70
C GLU A 539 20.01 -0.63 -22.59
N GLN A 540 20.51 -1.22 -23.65
CA GLN A 540 21.94 -1.51 -23.76
C GLN A 540 22.67 -0.24 -24.20
N MET A 541 23.62 0.19 -23.39
CA MET A 541 24.48 1.33 -23.68
C MET A 541 25.76 0.90 -24.36
N ASN A 542 26.56 1.87 -24.82
CA ASN A 542 27.86 1.62 -25.42
C ASN A 542 28.74 0.79 -24.46
N GLY A 543 29.21 -0.37 -24.93
CA GLY A 543 29.96 -1.31 -24.11
C GLY A 543 29.07 -2.41 -23.51
N GLN A 544 29.35 -2.79 -22.26
CA GLN A 544 28.78 -3.96 -21.59
C GLN A 544 27.82 -3.57 -20.47
N GLN A 545 27.16 -2.41 -20.57
CA GLN A 545 26.30 -1.91 -19.50
C GLN A 545 24.85 -1.81 -19.92
N THR A 546 23.96 -2.23 -19.01
CA THR A 546 22.50 -2.06 -19.10
C THR A 546 22.07 -0.85 -18.28
N ARG A 547 21.40 0.10 -18.93
CA ARG A 547 20.77 1.26 -18.28
C ARG A 547 19.32 0.99 -17.96
N TYR A 548 18.93 1.24 -16.73
CA TYR A 548 17.54 1.29 -16.27
C TYR A 548 17.11 2.76 -16.20
N THR A 549 16.06 3.13 -16.90
CA THR A 549 15.51 4.48 -16.84
C THR A 549 13.99 4.47 -16.96
N LEU A 550 13.36 5.65 -16.78
CA LEU A 550 11.92 5.81 -16.86
C LEU A 550 11.55 6.81 -17.97
N ARG A 551 10.44 6.56 -18.65
CA ARG A 551 9.92 7.44 -19.69
C ARG A 551 8.40 7.53 -19.63
N ASN A 552 7.86 8.73 -19.94
CA ASN A 552 6.45 8.85 -20.29
C ASN A 552 6.28 8.33 -21.73
N ASP A 553 5.90 7.07 -21.88
CA ASP A 553 5.78 6.45 -23.18
C ASP A 553 4.47 5.67 -23.30
N GLY A 554 3.51 6.31 -23.96
CA GLY A 554 2.24 5.71 -24.27
C GLY A 554 1.13 5.95 -23.26
N ASN A 555 0.06 5.19 -23.41
CA ASN A 555 -1.13 5.23 -22.57
C ASN A 555 -1.67 3.82 -22.30
N LEU A 556 -2.54 3.74 -21.30
CA LEU A 556 -3.27 2.52 -20.94
C LEU A 556 -4.76 2.80 -20.90
N LYS A 557 -5.55 1.98 -21.62
CA LYS A 557 -6.99 1.84 -21.40
C LYS A 557 -7.25 0.49 -20.73
N LYS A 558 -8.06 0.46 -19.69
CA LYS A 558 -8.43 -0.77 -18.97
C LYS A 558 -9.94 -0.80 -18.80
N LEU A 559 -10.56 -1.93 -19.13
CA LEU A 559 -11.92 -2.26 -18.73
C LEU A 559 -11.86 -3.38 -17.70
N ALA A 560 -12.48 -3.20 -16.53
CA ALA A 560 -12.44 -4.18 -15.46
C ALA A 560 -13.83 -4.48 -14.92
N LEU A 561 -14.14 -5.77 -14.74
CA LEU A 561 -15.34 -6.27 -14.08
C LEU A 561 -14.93 -6.94 -12.77
N TYR A 562 -15.40 -6.40 -11.66
CA TYR A 562 -15.25 -6.96 -10.32
C TYR A 562 -16.58 -7.51 -9.83
N MET A 563 -16.57 -8.71 -9.28
CA MET A 563 -17.75 -9.39 -8.72
C MET A 563 -17.40 -9.95 -7.34
N GLU A 564 -18.29 -9.76 -6.35
CA GLU A 564 -18.12 -10.29 -4.99
C GLU A 564 -19.32 -11.15 -4.59
N PHE A 565 -19.05 -12.34 -4.06
CA PHE A 565 -20.01 -13.36 -3.68
C PHE A 565 -19.77 -13.79 -2.22
N PRO A 566 -20.44 -13.17 -1.23
CA PRO A 566 -20.41 -13.65 0.15
C PRO A 566 -21.34 -14.84 0.36
N PHE A 567 -20.89 -15.80 1.17
CA PHE A 567 -21.63 -17.00 1.51
C PHE A 567 -21.51 -17.29 3.02
N THR A 568 -22.58 -17.77 3.63
CA THR A 568 -22.61 -18.15 5.05
C THR A 568 -23.38 -19.44 5.22
N CYS A 569 -22.78 -20.44 5.85
CA CYS A 569 -23.40 -21.72 6.17
C CYS A 569 -22.85 -22.25 7.52
N GLY A 570 -23.68 -22.27 8.55
CA GLY A 570 -23.29 -22.68 9.90
C GLY A 570 -22.07 -21.94 10.42
N ILE A 571 -20.99 -22.68 10.71
CA ILE A 571 -19.73 -22.13 11.19
C ILE A 571 -18.90 -21.46 10.09
N TRP A 572 -19.22 -21.68 8.82
CA TRP A 572 -18.46 -21.22 7.66
C TRP A 572 -19.01 -19.91 7.09
N ASN A 573 -18.15 -18.91 7.02
CA ASN A 573 -18.39 -17.67 6.29
C ASN A 573 -17.33 -17.54 5.21
N SER A 574 -17.74 -17.38 3.96
CA SER A 574 -16.89 -17.19 2.82
C SER A 574 -17.18 -15.86 2.12
N ARG A 575 -16.14 -15.23 1.59
CA ARG A 575 -16.23 -14.13 0.63
C ARG A 575 -15.31 -14.45 -0.53
N SER A 576 -15.87 -14.61 -1.69
CA SER A 576 -15.14 -14.86 -2.92
C SER A 576 -15.31 -13.70 -3.87
N ASN A 577 -14.24 -13.30 -4.56
CA ASN A 577 -14.30 -12.30 -5.60
C ASN A 577 -13.58 -12.76 -6.86
N VAL A 578 -14.06 -12.22 -7.98
CA VAL A 578 -13.52 -12.42 -9.33
C VAL A 578 -13.31 -11.04 -9.93
N GLU A 579 -12.09 -10.78 -10.39
CA GLU A 579 -11.77 -9.61 -11.19
C GLU A 579 -11.32 -10.08 -12.58
N LEU A 580 -12.01 -9.60 -13.61
CA LEU A 580 -11.68 -9.76 -15.01
C LEU A 580 -11.27 -8.39 -15.53
N SER A 581 -10.20 -8.31 -16.30
CA SER A 581 -9.82 -7.05 -16.95
C SER A 581 -9.26 -7.25 -18.33
N GLU A 582 -9.53 -6.28 -19.22
CA GLU A 582 -8.88 -6.17 -20.51
C GLU A 582 -8.07 -4.88 -20.52
N ASN A 583 -6.77 -5.00 -20.75
CA ASN A 583 -5.81 -3.92 -20.72
C ASN A 583 -5.27 -3.68 -22.13
N PHE A 584 -5.37 -2.43 -22.60
CA PHE A 584 -4.90 -1.99 -23.92
C PHE A 584 -3.78 -0.99 -23.72
N TYR A 585 -2.54 -1.45 -23.82
CA TYR A 585 -1.34 -0.61 -23.78
C TYR A 585 -1.01 -0.15 -25.20
N ARG A 586 -0.73 1.13 -25.37
CA ARG A 586 -0.39 1.72 -26.64
C ARG A 586 0.66 2.81 -26.51
N ASN A 587 1.69 2.76 -27.36
CA ASN A 587 2.58 3.89 -27.65
C ASN A 587 2.67 4.12 -29.17
N SER A 588 3.62 4.92 -29.63
CA SER A 588 3.81 5.25 -31.05
C SER A 588 4.17 4.03 -31.92
N THR A 589 4.80 3.00 -31.33
CA THR A 589 5.38 1.87 -32.06
C THR A 589 4.77 0.52 -31.72
N LYS A 590 4.14 0.39 -30.54
CA LYS A 590 3.64 -0.90 -30.02
C LYS A 590 2.19 -0.82 -29.55
N HIS A 591 1.48 -1.94 -29.73
CA HIS A 591 0.17 -2.21 -29.16
C HIS A 591 0.23 -3.55 -28.43
N VAL A 592 -0.17 -3.57 -27.17
CA VAL A 592 -0.21 -4.81 -26.37
C VAL A 592 -1.57 -4.89 -25.69
N ASN A 593 -2.28 -5.99 -25.95
CA ASN A 593 -3.51 -6.32 -25.26
C ASN A 593 -3.21 -7.42 -24.23
N ASP A 594 -3.82 -7.33 -23.05
CA ASP A 594 -3.63 -8.29 -21.99
C ASP A 594 -4.91 -8.53 -21.21
N PHE A 595 -5.31 -9.78 -21.10
CA PHE A 595 -6.44 -10.20 -20.29
C PHE A 595 -5.97 -10.52 -18.87
N GLY A 596 -6.50 -9.79 -17.90
CA GLY A 596 -6.23 -9.98 -16.47
C GLY A 596 -7.30 -10.83 -15.81
N LEU A 597 -6.89 -11.74 -14.93
CA LEU A 597 -7.75 -12.54 -14.08
C LEU A 597 -7.19 -12.60 -12.66
N VAL A 598 -8.00 -12.17 -11.69
CA VAL A 598 -7.73 -12.35 -10.27
C VAL A 598 -8.91 -13.06 -9.63
N LEU A 599 -8.63 -14.16 -8.94
CA LEU A 599 -9.61 -14.90 -8.13
C LEU A 599 -9.14 -14.85 -6.68
N SER A 600 -10.04 -14.53 -5.75
CA SER A 600 -9.74 -14.60 -4.33
C SER A 600 -10.91 -15.19 -3.57
N SER A 601 -10.63 -15.95 -2.51
CA SER A 601 -11.64 -16.49 -1.61
C SER A 601 -11.11 -16.46 -0.19
N PHE A 602 -11.74 -15.68 0.66
CA PHE A 602 -11.49 -15.63 2.09
C PHE A 602 -12.53 -16.50 2.80
N ASN A 603 -12.09 -17.50 3.54
CA ASN A 603 -12.91 -18.46 4.24
C ASN A 603 -12.60 -18.41 5.74
N ARG A 604 -13.65 -18.23 6.54
CA ARG A 604 -13.58 -18.18 7.99
C ARG A 604 -14.49 -19.27 8.58
N PHE A 605 -13.91 -20.06 9.50
CA PHE A 605 -14.59 -21.15 10.21
C PHE A 605 -14.56 -20.84 11.71
N ARG A 606 -15.72 -20.54 12.30
CA ARG A 606 -15.84 -20.33 13.74
C ARG A 606 -15.99 -21.69 14.42
N LEU A 607 -14.85 -22.27 14.85
CA LEU A 607 -14.82 -23.60 15.46
C LEU A 607 -15.35 -23.60 16.90
N SER A 608 -15.13 -22.50 17.64
CA SER A 608 -15.68 -22.27 18.96
C SER A 608 -15.85 -20.77 19.24
N LYS A 609 -16.30 -20.39 20.45
CA LYS A 609 -16.31 -18.99 20.90
C LYS A 609 -14.89 -18.37 20.94
N GLN A 610 -13.87 -19.20 21.13
CA GLN A 610 -12.50 -18.80 21.34
C GLN A 610 -11.62 -19.05 20.11
N LEU A 611 -11.95 -20.03 19.27
CA LEU A 611 -11.11 -20.45 18.14
C LEU A 611 -11.78 -20.22 16.80
N THR A 612 -11.09 -19.50 15.94
CA THR A 612 -11.47 -19.28 14.53
C THR A 612 -10.33 -19.78 13.64
N ALA A 613 -10.64 -20.60 12.65
CA ALA A 613 -9.73 -20.96 11.57
C ALA A 613 -10.06 -20.15 10.31
N MET A 614 -9.05 -19.84 9.51
CA MET A 614 -9.19 -19.07 8.27
C MET A 614 -8.35 -19.69 7.17
N ALA A 615 -8.88 -19.64 5.95
CA ALA A 615 -8.16 -20.00 4.73
C ALA A 615 -8.36 -18.90 3.68
N ASN A 616 -7.27 -18.37 3.15
CA ASN A 616 -7.29 -17.39 2.08
C ASN A 616 -6.66 -18.02 0.83
N LEU A 617 -7.42 -18.05 -0.25
CA LEU A 617 -7.03 -18.59 -1.55
C LEU A 617 -6.95 -17.43 -2.53
N ARG A 618 -5.88 -17.39 -3.32
CA ARG A 618 -5.69 -16.34 -4.31
C ARG A 618 -5.01 -16.85 -5.56
N TYR A 619 -5.56 -16.52 -6.71
CA TYR A 619 -4.97 -16.74 -8.01
C TYR A 619 -4.86 -15.43 -8.77
N ILE A 620 -3.69 -15.16 -9.35
CA ILE A 620 -3.42 -14.04 -10.24
C ILE A 620 -2.78 -14.62 -11.50
N ARG A 621 -3.41 -14.36 -12.63
CA ARG A 621 -2.85 -14.73 -13.93
C ARG A 621 -1.64 -13.86 -14.26
N HIS A 622 -0.65 -14.40 -14.95
CA HIS A 622 0.43 -13.63 -15.56
C HIS A 622 -0.09 -12.50 -16.45
N TYR A 623 0.71 -11.46 -16.68
CA TYR A 623 0.29 -10.28 -17.43
C TYR A 623 1.39 -9.75 -18.35
N LYS A 624 0.98 -8.92 -19.32
CA LYS A 624 1.87 -8.25 -20.28
C LYS A 624 1.58 -6.75 -20.32
N GLN A 625 2.65 -5.97 -20.46
CA GLN A 625 2.63 -4.52 -20.68
C GLN A 625 3.50 -4.18 -21.91
N LEU A 626 3.69 -2.90 -22.22
CA LEU A 626 4.48 -2.47 -23.37
C LEU A 626 5.91 -3.05 -23.37
N TYR A 627 6.54 -3.05 -22.23
CA TYR A 627 7.94 -3.47 -22.05
C TYR A 627 8.10 -4.65 -21.11
N LEU A 628 7.15 -4.93 -20.23
CA LEU A 628 7.20 -5.98 -19.19
C LEU A 628 6.27 -7.14 -19.53
N ILE A 629 6.80 -8.35 -19.45
CA ILE A 629 6.05 -9.61 -19.51
C ILE A 629 6.28 -10.35 -18.20
N GLN A 630 5.24 -10.46 -17.39
CA GLN A 630 5.22 -11.33 -16.22
C GLN A 630 4.82 -12.73 -16.68
N LYS A 631 5.70 -13.71 -16.52
CA LYS A 631 5.50 -15.08 -17.09
C LYS A 631 4.77 -16.03 -16.14
N SER A 632 4.88 -15.80 -14.84
CA SER A 632 4.39 -16.74 -13.84
C SER A 632 3.01 -16.37 -13.32
N ASP A 633 2.11 -17.34 -13.29
CA ASP A 633 0.87 -17.23 -12.52
C ASP A 633 1.20 -17.34 -11.01
N TYR A 634 0.42 -16.63 -10.21
CA TYR A 634 0.49 -16.74 -8.76
C TYR A 634 -0.71 -17.51 -8.23
N PHE A 635 -0.47 -18.56 -7.43
CA PHE A 635 -1.51 -19.26 -6.68
C PHE A 635 -1.12 -19.35 -5.20
N GLY A 636 -1.65 -18.45 -4.38
CA GLY A 636 -1.37 -18.36 -2.94
C GLY A 636 -2.42 -19.08 -2.11
N VAL A 637 -1.97 -19.74 -1.05
CA VAL A 637 -2.80 -20.36 -0.02
C VAL A 637 -2.26 -19.94 1.33
N ASP A 638 -3.10 -19.23 2.12
CA ASP A 638 -2.79 -18.89 3.51
C ASP A 638 -3.73 -19.67 4.43
N ILE A 639 -3.21 -20.23 5.51
CA ILE A 639 -3.98 -20.92 6.55
C ILE A 639 -3.61 -20.30 7.89
N GLU A 640 -4.61 -19.83 8.63
CA GLU A 640 -4.41 -19.12 9.89
C GLU A 640 -5.37 -19.60 10.97
N GLY A 641 -4.95 -19.50 12.23
CA GLY A 641 -5.75 -19.70 13.41
C GLY A 641 -5.74 -18.45 14.30
N ASP A 642 -6.87 -18.17 14.92
CA ASP A 642 -7.04 -17.09 15.89
C ASP A 642 -7.65 -17.66 17.17
N TYR A 643 -6.93 -17.56 18.29
CA TYR A 643 -7.37 -18.05 19.58
C TYR A 643 -7.42 -16.91 20.60
N SER A 644 -8.59 -16.69 21.17
CA SER A 644 -8.85 -15.70 22.20
C SER A 644 -9.11 -16.35 23.54
N CYS A 645 -8.41 -15.92 24.60
CA CYS A 645 -8.64 -16.39 25.97
C CYS A 645 -8.57 -15.25 27.01
N LEU A 646 -8.71 -15.56 28.29
CA LEU A 646 -8.71 -14.59 29.39
C LEU A 646 -9.74 -13.45 29.19
N LYS A 647 -10.96 -13.79 28.76
CA LYS A 647 -12.04 -12.83 28.44
C LYS A 647 -11.59 -11.85 27.32
N ASP A 648 -10.99 -12.37 26.26
CA ASP A 648 -10.46 -11.66 25.09
C ASP A 648 -9.26 -10.72 25.41
N LYS A 649 -8.66 -10.82 26.60
CA LYS A 649 -7.45 -10.05 26.92
C LYS A 649 -6.19 -10.62 26.28
N LEU A 650 -6.11 -11.93 26.09
CA LEU A 650 -4.99 -12.60 25.43
C LEU A 650 -5.45 -13.15 24.09
N ASN A 651 -4.81 -12.72 23.02
CA ASN A 651 -5.03 -13.18 21.63
C ASN A 651 -3.76 -13.80 21.09
N ILE A 652 -3.91 -14.97 20.48
CA ILE A 652 -2.83 -15.71 19.81
C ILE A 652 -3.24 -15.92 18.36
N ASN A 653 -2.48 -15.34 17.44
CA ASN A 653 -2.64 -15.55 16.00
C ASN A 653 -1.47 -16.40 15.52
N PHE A 654 -1.74 -17.42 14.72
CA PHE A 654 -0.72 -18.31 14.20
C PHE A 654 -1.10 -18.82 12.82
N GLY A 655 -0.14 -19.22 12.03
CA GLY A 655 -0.44 -19.75 10.71
C GLY A 655 0.73 -19.83 9.75
N VAL A 656 0.36 -20.10 8.50
CA VAL A 656 1.27 -20.17 7.36
C VAL A 656 0.70 -19.31 6.24
N LYS A 657 1.52 -18.39 5.71
CA LYS A 657 1.24 -17.64 4.50
C LYS A 657 2.02 -18.20 3.32
N ASP A 658 1.42 -18.15 2.15
CA ASP A 658 1.95 -18.72 0.90
C ASP A 658 2.46 -20.16 1.09
N LEU A 659 1.58 -21.01 1.61
CA LEU A 659 1.87 -22.44 1.92
C LEU A 659 2.57 -23.16 0.76
N LEU A 660 2.22 -22.81 -0.48
CA LEU A 660 2.74 -23.43 -1.70
C LEU A 660 4.07 -22.81 -2.17
N ASN A 661 4.56 -21.75 -1.51
CA ASN A 661 5.77 -21.01 -1.89
C ASN A 661 5.71 -20.49 -3.34
N SER A 662 4.53 -20.07 -3.79
CA SER A 662 4.29 -19.75 -5.20
C SER A 662 4.77 -18.36 -5.61
N ARG A 663 4.89 -17.42 -4.65
CA ARG A 663 5.46 -16.08 -4.91
C ARG A 663 6.97 -16.09 -5.12
N GLY A 664 7.65 -17.05 -4.51
CA GLY A 664 9.11 -17.13 -4.51
C GLY A 664 9.72 -17.52 -5.85
N LYS A 665 8.91 -18.01 -6.79
CA LYS A 665 9.34 -18.42 -8.13
C LYS A 665 8.59 -17.60 -9.16
N ASN A 666 9.24 -16.60 -9.68
CA ASN A 666 8.64 -15.65 -10.59
C ASN A 666 9.62 -15.28 -11.70
N GLN A 667 9.14 -15.14 -12.94
CA GLN A 667 9.93 -14.72 -14.09
C GLN A 667 9.35 -13.45 -14.69
N GLN A 668 10.21 -12.46 -14.88
CA GLN A 668 9.92 -11.21 -15.57
C GLN A 668 10.81 -11.08 -16.79
N ILE A 669 10.26 -10.56 -17.88
CA ILE A 669 11.01 -10.28 -19.11
C ILE A 669 10.68 -8.86 -19.53
N PHE A 670 11.70 -8.03 -19.64
CA PHE A 670 11.62 -6.70 -20.22
C PHE A 670 12.14 -6.75 -21.66
N LYS A 671 11.38 -6.15 -22.60
CA LYS A 671 11.76 -6.11 -24.02
C LYS A 671 11.67 -4.69 -24.56
N ASN A 672 12.80 -4.22 -25.14
CA ASN A 672 12.87 -2.94 -25.82
C ASN A 672 13.64 -3.10 -27.14
N GLY A 673 12.89 -3.18 -28.26
CA GLY A 673 13.48 -3.52 -29.55
C GLY A 673 14.08 -4.94 -29.53
N ASP A 674 15.35 -5.03 -29.92
CA ASP A 674 16.13 -6.28 -29.96
C ASP A 674 16.75 -6.63 -28.58
N PHE A 675 16.67 -5.71 -27.61
CA PHE A 675 17.17 -5.93 -26.25
C PHE A 675 16.11 -6.63 -25.39
N GLU A 676 16.55 -7.69 -24.68
CA GLU A 676 15.74 -8.41 -23.69
C GLU A 676 16.52 -8.50 -22.38
N HIS A 677 15.90 -8.03 -21.28
CA HIS A 677 16.34 -8.28 -19.92
C HIS A 677 15.39 -9.28 -19.27
N ARG A 678 15.92 -10.37 -18.76
CA ARG A 678 15.17 -11.43 -18.08
C ARG A 678 15.61 -11.53 -16.64
N THR A 679 14.62 -11.57 -15.73
CA THR A 679 14.86 -11.80 -14.29
C THR A 679 14.06 -12.99 -13.82
N ASP A 680 14.76 -13.97 -13.23
CA ASP A 680 14.18 -15.14 -12.56
C ASP A 680 14.42 -15.00 -11.05
N PHE A 681 13.34 -14.85 -10.28
CA PHE A 681 13.40 -14.79 -8.82
C PHE A 681 13.29 -16.18 -8.22
N ASP A 682 14.18 -16.50 -7.27
CA ASP A 682 14.11 -17.74 -6.48
C ASP A 682 14.36 -17.41 -5.00
N PHE A 683 13.26 -17.21 -4.26
CA PHE A 683 13.31 -16.98 -2.83
C PHE A 683 12.20 -17.70 -2.09
N ILE A 684 12.37 -17.93 -0.79
CA ILE A 684 11.33 -18.53 0.05
C ILE A 684 10.31 -17.45 0.41
N SER A 685 9.08 -17.57 -0.09
CA SER A 685 7.94 -16.70 0.23
C SER A 685 7.04 -17.30 1.30
N ARG A 686 7.08 -18.62 1.52
CA ARG A 686 6.36 -19.30 2.59
C ARG A 686 6.81 -18.78 3.95
N LYS A 687 5.82 -18.40 4.78
CA LYS A 687 6.06 -17.78 6.06
C LYS A 687 5.20 -18.43 7.14
N PHE A 688 5.84 -18.98 8.17
CA PHE A 688 5.20 -19.40 9.41
C PHE A 688 5.22 -18.23 10.39
N PHE A 689 4.14 -18.02 11.13
CA PHE A 689 4.11 -16.94 12.12
C PHE A 689 3.31 -17.33 13.36
N VAL A 690 3.69 -16.73 14.50
CA VAL A 690 2.93 -16.70 15.75
C VAL A 690 3.02 -15.29 16.31
N SER A 691 1.85 -14.71 16.63
CA SER A 691 1.75 -13.40 17.27
C SER A 691 0.92 -13.51 18.53
N VAL A 692 1.45 -13.02 19.65
CA VAL A 692 0.78 -13.01 20.96
C VAL A 692 0.55 -11.57 21.38
N THR A 693 -0.69 -11.21 21.71
CA THR A 693 -1.05 -9.86 22.16
C THR A 693 -1.85 -9.94 23.46
N PHE A 694 -1.37 -9.24 24.50
CA PHE A 694 -2.09 -9.03 25.74
C PHE A 694 -2.60 -7.60 25.82
N SER A 695 -3.92 -7.44 26.01
CA SER A 695 -4.59 -6.14 26.11
C SER A 695 -5.15 -5.96 27.52
N PHE A 696 -5.01 -4.76 28.07
CA PHE A 696 -5.48 -4.42 29.41
C PHE A 696 -6.18 -3.07 29.42
N SER A 697 -7.11 -2.91 30.36
CA SER A 697 -7.73 -1.62 30.68
C SER A 697 -8.00 -1.57 32.20
N ALA A 698 -7.68 -0.43 32.81
CA ALA A 698 -7.94 -0.12 34.20
C ALA A 698 -8.55 1.29 34.27
N GLY A 699 -9.77 1.41 34.78
CA GLY A 699 -10.51 2.67 34.89
C GLY A 699 -12.02 2.46 34.89
N SER A 700 -12.78 3.47 35.28
CA SER A 700 -14.25 3.43 35.25
C SER A 700 -14.77 3.70 33.86
N LYS A 701 -15.69 2.87 33.39
CA LYS A 701 -16.48 3.09 32.17
C LYS A 701 -17.49 4.21 32.38
N HIS A 702 -17.06 5.44 32.52
CA HIS A 702 -17.95 6.58 32.35
C HIS A 702 -17.82 7.03 30.88
N ALA A 703 -18.70 6.50 30.03
CA ALA A 703 -18.89 7.00 28.69
C ALA A 703 -19.28 8.50 28.79
N ILE A 704 -18.39 9.40 28.40
CA ILE A 704 -18.80 10.77 28.13
C ILE A 704 -19.78 10.69 26.95
N GLN A 705 -20.94 11.31 27.13
CA GLN A 705 -22.14 11.25 26.28
C GLN A 705 -21.95 11.71 24.80
N HIS A 706 -20.71 11.76 24.28
CA HIS A 706 -20.42 12.19 22.91
C HIS A 706 -20.60 11.11 21.84
N ASP A 707 -20.69 9.83 22.20
CA ASP A 707 -20.98 8.76 21.23
C ASP A 707 -22.46 8.65 20.80
N LYS A 708 -23.37 9.38 21.45
CA LYS A 708 -24.79 9.38 21.07
C LYS A 708 -25.10 10.12 19.79
N THR A 709 -24.21 11.01 19.32
CA THR A 709 -24.39 11.74 18.06
C THR A 709 -24.14 10.90 16.82
N HIS A 710 -23.36 9.82 16.93
CA HIS A 710 -23.16 8.89 15.80
C HIS A 710 -24.23 7.78 15.71
N SER A 711 -24.91 7.44 16.81
CA SER A 711 -26.05 6.50 16.76
C SER A 711 -27.31 7.13 16.18
N ASN A 712 -27.46 8.44 16.33
CA ASN A 712 -28.59 9.19 15.78
C ASN A 712 -28.47 9.47 14.27
N GLU A 713 -27.30 9.36 13.66
CA GLU A 713 -27.17 9.42 12.19
C GLU A 713 -27.81 8.21 11.50
N GLU A 714 -27.76 7.01 12.11
CA GLU A 714 -28.48 5.85 11.59
C GLU A 714 -30.00 5.99 11.73
N GLU A 715 -30.51 6.63 12.78
CA GLU A 715 -31.94 6.90 12.95
C GLU A 715 -32.43 8.09 12.11
N LYS A 716 -31.60 9.11 11.89
CA LYS A 716 -31.88 10.20 10.93
C LYS A 716 -31.80 9.73 9.46
N GLU A 717 -31.08 8.68 9.15
CA GLU A 717 -31.12 8.01 7.83
C GLU A 717 -32.36 7.13 7.66
N ARG A 718 -33.10 6.84 8.75
CA ARG A 718 -34.38 6.11 8.72
C ARG A 718 -35.61 7.01 8.66
N MET A 719 -35.47 8.29 8.98
CA MET A 719 -36.48 9.33 8.75
C MET A 719 -36.30 9.96 7.35
#